data_c5a154ee40c2951ff7c0e3cba4e48ffd
#
_entry.id   c5a154ee40c2951ff7c0e3cba4e48ffd
#
_cell.length_a   1.000
_cell.length_b   1.000
_cell.length_c   1.000
_cell.angle_alpha   90.00
_cell.angle_beta   90.00
_cell.angle_gamma   90.00
#
_symmetry.space_group_name_H-M   'P 1'
#
loop_
_entity.id
_entity.type
_entity.pdbx_description
1 polymer ?
#
loop_
_entity_poly.entity_id
_entity_poly.type
_entity_poly.pdbx_seq_one_letter_code
_entity_poly.pdbx_strand_id
1 'polypeptide(L)'
;MFKGLTRRPIAVLMVLIAVMVLGIAAIRKLPVSLVPDINIPQITVQVTSPDRSAREVNDLMLSSLRSQLVQVPHLKDIVCTARDGGGLIEMTFDYGADADYIFIDVNERVDRATSGWDAREERPMIARASATDIPAFFINVSLKDIEHTGGTRLLEMSDFCRQVITRRLEQLPQVAMVDISGLLYPQLLIIPDMEKLRAIGADETALSSAIRNANVSLGSLSIRDGEYRFDVRFESSVVTREDVENVWLKLGGRTYQIKDLAQVREEQQRLKGMITADGRQCVTMAVIKRSDARMAELRDEIEKLMAAFERDYPDLNFQITRDQTELLDYSINNMVKNLLFGALFACIIIFFFMQDFRSPLLVVITIPTALILSFLFFYVLHISINIISLSGLVLGLGMMVDNSIITIDNITQRWNKGEPLEDACVYGTQEVFTPMLSSVLTTCAIFIPLIFMSGIAGALFYDEAMAVTITLISALIMSVLVIPVFYYRFYRNQPCFTPNRFISRISVGNMTRGYDAILSWFFRRRGVMWGIFGAAVLLIGVLFIKLDKQKLPTLSHSDTLLNIEWNERIPIEENGRRCEQIMAQFPGMVEQYTAMTGAQQFALSHTRETGLSEAIIYVKAGSTGDIDRFEREARDYITRNWPEAVHSSQASGNIFDMLFQDREAPVVARIKRTDGSTPEPDQLTTLLYQLREALPQVYIPQPEWNEYIELITDPERLALYDVSFDQILSYLQNAMNASSVLRISKGDFSMPVVIGVGTKEAKDLIQGSYIDTRGGRVPLEILLKETRNRDLKQIASGVDGEYYPLVLDVKGRRARQAMETVSKIVRADDYFDVSYTGSYFTNREMIKELCSVLVISILLLFFILAAQFESLVQPFIILSELIIDIFAVLGVLWLCGESLNLMSMIGMVVMCGIVINDSILKVDTINRLREKGYGLKRAILEAGSRRLKAIIMTSLTTILAIAPFLVRGDMGSDLQYPLSLALISGMVAGTFVSVFFVPLAYYVIYKRTDR
;
A
#
# COMPACT_ATOMS: atom_id res chain seq x y z
N MET A 1 19.42 43.83 16.99
CA MET A 1 19.80 42.43 16.71
C MET A 1 20.74 42.37 15.48
N PHE A 2 20.38 42.82 14.31
CA PHE A 2 21.13 42.68 13.08
C PHE A 2 22.53 43.32 13.08
N LYS A 3 22.67 44.53 13.67
CA LYS A 3 23.94 45.23 13.83
C LYS A 3 24.96 44.48 14.72
N GLY A 4 24.48 43.70 15.67
CA GLY A 4 25.33 42.86 16.52
C GLY A 4 25.86 41.61 15.78
N LEU A 5 25.04 41.02 14.83
CA LEU A 5 25.39 39.85 14.06
C LEU A 5 26.46 40.19 12.99
N THR A 6 26.33 41.28 12.27
CA THR A 6 27.31 41.70 11.25
C THR A 6 28.68 42.06 11.87
N ARG A 7 28.72 42.49 13.13
CA ARG A 7 29.95 42.76 13.87
C ARG A 7 30.64 41.55 14.47
N ARG A 8 29.94 40.38 14.56
CA ARG A 8 30.50 39.14 15.12
C ARG A 8 30.45 37.99 14.13
N PRO A 9 31.10 38.07 12.96
CA PRO A 9 31.01 37.08 11.90
C PRO A 9 31.55 35.70 12.32
N ILE A 10 32.57 35.66 13.22
CA ILE A 10 33.14 34.42 13.72
C ILE A 10 32.11 33.65 14.58
N ALA A 11 31.35 34.40 15.41
CA ALA A 11 30.31 33.76 16.24
C ALA A 11 29.21 33.10 15.37
N VAL A 12 28.78 33.80 14.31
CA VAL A 12 27.79 33.28 13.35
C VAL A 12 28.35 32.03 12.62
N LEU A 13 29.62 32.06 12.21
CA LEU A 13 30.30 30.92 11.56
C LEU A 13 30.38 29.72 12.51
N MET A 14 30.72 29.92 13.79
CA MET A 14 30.79 28.84 14.77
C MET A 14 29.42 28.20 15.03
N VAL A 15 28.36 29.00 15.15
CA VAL A 15 27.00 28.47 15.27
C VAL A 15 26.61 27.69 14.01
N LEU A 16 26.94 28.18 12.83
CA LEU A 16 26.70 27.49 11.58
C LEU A 16 27.40 26.13 11.52
N ILE A 17 28.69 26.08 11.88
CA ILE A 17 29.46 24.83 11.94
C ILE A 17 28.87 23.88 12.98
N ALA A 18 28.47 24.37 14.15
CA ALA A 18 27.83 23.53 15.16
C ALA A 18 26.52 22.93 14.64
N VAL A 19 25.68 23.72 13.99
CA VAL A 19 24.44 23.24 13.36
C VAL A 19 24.72 22.19 12.27
N MET A 20 25.76 22.42 11.45
CA MET A 20 26.16 21.45 10.42
C MET A 20 26.60 20.11 11.03
N VAL A 21 27.43 20.15 12.06
CA VAL A 21 27.91 18.93 12.74
C VAL A 21 26.76 18.16 13.38
N LEU A 22 25.88 18.86 14.11
CA LEU A 22 24.70 18.24 14.73
C LEU A 22 23.72 17.71 13.69
N GLY A 23 23.49 18.44 12.61
CA GLY A 23 22.58 18.04 11.54
C GLY A 23 23.10 16.81 10.77
N ILE A 24 24.40 16.74 10.48
CA ILE A 24 25.03 15.55 9.87
C ILE A 24 24.92 14.34 10.81
N ALA A 25 25.11 14.54 12.11
CA ALA A 25 24.90 13.47 13.09
C ALA A 25 23.43 13.02 13.15
N ALA A 26 22.48 13.95 13.03
CA ALA A 26 21.05 13.67 12.97
C ALA A 26 20.69 12.85 11.72
N ILE A 27 21.19 13.23 10.53
CA ILE A 27 20.93 12.50 9.26
C ILE A 27 21.35 11.03 9.39
N ARG A 28 22.45 10.74 10.06
CA ARG A 28 22.92 9.36 10.26
C ARG A 28 22.03 8.54 11.19
N LYS A 29 21.22 9.20 12.03
CA LYS A 29 20.34 8.53 13.01
C LYS A 29 18.86 8.49 12.56
N LEU A 30 18.50 9.29 11.57
CA LEU A 30 17.12 9.31 11.05
C LEU A 30 16.77 7.97 10.40
N PRO A 31 15.59 7.41 10.70
CA PRO A 31 15.10 6.22 9.98
C PRO A 31 14.78 6.57 8.52
N VAL A 32 15.10 5.64 7.63
CA VAL A 32 14.81 5.75 6.19
C VAL A 32 13.79 4.69 5.84
N SER A 33 12.66 5.11 5.27
CA SER A 33 11.54 4.25 4.89
C SER A 33 10.93 4.71 3.56
N LEU A 34 10.13 3.86 2.93
CA LEU A 34 9.39 4.25 1.72
C LEU A 34 8.29 5.26 2.02
N VAL A 35 7.55 5.01 3.09
CA VAL A 35 6.41 5.82 3.57
C VAL A 35 6.57 6.11 5.06
N PRO A 36 5.87 7.11 5.59
CA PRO A 36 5.74 7.32 7.03
C PRO A 36 5.20 6.06 7.73
N ASP A 37 5.40 5.98 9.04
CA ASP A 37 4.78 4.93 9.85
C ASP A 37 3.27 5.22 9.97
N ILE A 38 2.48 4.40 9.26
CA ILE A 38 1.03 4.58 9.18
C ILE A 38 0.35 3.42 9.89
N ASN A 39 -0.34 3.72 10.96
CA ASN A 39 -1.23 2.76 11.58
C ASN A 39 -2.50 2.61 10.72
N ILE A 40 -2.64 1.46 10.09
CA ILE A 40 -3.84 1.11 9.34
C ILE A 40 -4.85 0.59 10.35
N PRO A 41 -6.02 1.22 10.49
CA PRO A 41 -7.04 0.78 11.44
C PRO A 41 -7.81 -0.43 10.87
N GLN A 42 -7.09 -1.53 10.65
CA GLN A 42 -7.64 -2.77 10.12
C GLN A 42 -7.17 -3.96 10.96
N ILE A 43 -8.10 -4.82 11.33
CA ILE A 43 -7.84 -6.09 11.99
C ILE A 43 -8.45 -7.20 11.15
N THR A 44 -7.68 -8.26 10.99
CA THR A 44 -8.08 -9.46 10.27
C THR A 44 -8.19 -10.63 11.23
N VAL A 45 -9.28 -11.38 11.17
CA VAL A 45 -9.48 -12.61 11.92
C VAL A 45 -9.59 -13.78 10.94
N GLN A 46 -8.63 -14.68 10.99
CA GLN A 46 -8.55 -15.86 10.13
C GLN A 46 -9.02 -17.10 10.87
N VAL A 47 -9.97 -17.80 10.28
CA VAL A 47 -10.53 -19.06 10.79
C VAL A 47 -10.04 -20.19 9.89
N THR A 48 -9.46 -21.24 10.48
CA THR A 48 -9.02 -22.44 9.76
C THR A 48 -9.86 -23.64 10.21
N SER A 49 -10.52 -24.29 9.27
CA SER A 49 -11.29 -25.51 9.51
C SER A 49 -11.28 -26.40 8.27
N PRO A 50 -10.21 -27.21 8.09
CA PRO A 50 -9.89 -27.90 6.85
C PRO A 50 -10.97 -28.86 6.32
N ASP A 51 -11.84 -29.34 7.19
CA ASP A 51 -12.81 -30.38 6.87
C ASP A 51 -14.23 -29.84 6.64
N ARG A 52 -14.40 -28.51 6.61
CA ARG A 52 -15.72 -27.87 6.44
C ARG A 52 -15.85 -27.17 5.09
N SER A 53 -17.05 -27.23 4.54
CA SER A 53 -17.44 -26.48 3.34
C SER A 53 -17.59 -24.98 3.64
N ALA A 54 -17.55 -24.15 2.59
CA ALA A 54 -17.77 -22.70 2.71
C ALA A 54 -19.08 -22.36 3.44
N ARG A 55 -20.14 -23.13 3.21
CA ARG A 55 -21.43 -22.98 3.87
C ARG A 55 -21.34 -23.23 5.37
N GLU A 56 -20.73 -24.36 5.75
CA GLU A 56 -20.56 -24.71 7.16
C GLU A 56 -19.67 -23.74 7.90
N VAL A 57 -18.60 -23.26 7.27
CA VAL A 57 -17.72 -22.22 7.83
C VAL A 57 -18.50 -20.92 8.05
N ASN A 58 -19.31 -20.50 7.06
CA ASN A 58 -20.13 -19.30 7.22
C ASN A 58 -21.13 -19.42 8.37
N ASP A 59 -21.92 -20.52 8.36
CA ASP A 59 -23.08 -20.65 9.24
C ASP A 59 -22.69 -20.98 10.70
N LEU A 60 -21.69 -21.83 10.89
CA LEU A 60 -21.27 -22.31 12.21
C LEU A 60 -20.19 -21.47 12.86
N MET A 61 -19.28 -20.86 12.06
CA MET A 61 -18.11 -20.18 12.59
C MET A 61 -18.17 -18.67 12.36
N LEU A 62 -18.25 -18.22 11.12
CA LEU A 62 -18.18 -16.77 10.81
C LEU A 62 -19.42 -16.01 11.28
N SER A 63 -20.61 -16.61 11.24
CA SER A 63 -21.84 -15.96 11.74
C SER A 63 -21.78 -15.68 13.23
N SER A 64 -21.26 -16.62 14.03
CA SER A 64 -21.03 -16.47 15.47
C SER A 64 -20.00 -15.35 15.76
N LEU A 65 -18.84 -15.40 15.11
CA LEU A 65 -17.80 -14.39 15.23
C LEU A 65 -18.31 -13.00 14.79
N ARG A 66 -18.95 -12.89 13.64
CA ARG A 66 -19.51 -11.65 13.11
C ARG A 66 -20.49 -11.01 14.10
N SER A 67 -21.39 -11.79 14.70
CA SER A 67 -22.38 -11.27 15.65
C SER A 67 -21.74 -10.59 16.88
N GLN A 68 -20.59 -11.08 17.33
CA GLN A 68 -19.82 -10.48 18.43
C GLN A 68 -18.96 -9.30 17.94
N LEU A 69 -18.34 -9.43 16.77
CA LEU A 69 -17.40 -8.44 16.23
C LEU A 69 -18.05 -7.16 15.70
N VAL A 70 -19.28 -7.24 15.21
CA VAL A 70 -20.08 -6.04 14.80
C VAL A 70 -20.27 -5.06 15.97
N GLN A 71 -20.19 -5.50 17.20
CA GLN A 71 -20.35 -4.67 18.40
C GLN A 71 -19.06 -3.97 18.85
N VAL A 72 -17.94 -4.14 18.14
CA VAL A 72 -16.66 -3.47 18.47
C VAL A 72 -16.78 -1.96 18.23
N PRO A 73 -16.39 -1.10 19.17
CA PRO A 73 -16.44 0.33 19.00
C PRO A 73 -15.59 0.81 17.80
N HIS A 74 -16.03 1.89 17.17
CA HIS A 74 -15.33 2.49 16.02
C HIS A 74 -15.25 1.60 14.77
N LEU A 75 -16.04 0.52 14.69
CA LEU A 75 -16.12 -0.32 13.49
C LEU A 75 -16.81 0.45 12.37
N LYS A 76 -16.11 0.60 11.25
CA LYS A 76 -16.61 1.26 10.03
C LYS A 76 -17.22 0.27 9.05
N ASP A 77 -16.55 -0.85 8.81
CA ASP A 77 -17.05 -1.93 7.94
C ASP A 77 -16.48 -3.28 8.39
N ILE A 78 -17.25 -4.34 8.14
CA ILE A 78 -16.85 -5.72 8.35
C ILE A 78 -17.22 -6.54 7.12
N VAL A 79 -16.24 -7.27 6.61
CA VAL A 79 -16.40 -8.18 5.48
C VAL A 79 -15.94 -9.55 5.94
N CYS A 80 -16.87 -10.51 5.94
CA CYS A 80 -16.56 -11.89 6.22
C CYS A 80 -16.61 -12.68 4.92
N THR A 81 -15.61 -13.50 4.67
CA THR A 81 -15.48 -14.33 3.48
C THR A 81 -15.27 -15.77 3.91
N ALA A 82 -16.25 -16.63 3.65
CA ALA A 82 -16.14 -18.08 3.89
C ALA A 82 -15.73 -18.82 2.61
N ARG A 83 -14.87 -19.80 2.76
CA ARG A 83 -14.42 -20.72 1.71
C ARG A 83 -14.31 -22.14 2.27
N ASP A 84 -14.14 -23.13 1.38
CA ASP A 84 -13.85 -24.49 1.82
C ASP A 84 -12.54 -24.51 2.63
N GLY A 85 -12.63 -25.02 3.86
CA GLY A 85 -11.47 -25.16 4.73
C GLY A 85 -11.16 -23.95 5.62
N GLY A 86 -11.91 -22.84 5.53
CA GLY A 86 -11.69 -21.69 6.41
C GLY A 86 -12.41 -20.42 6.01
N GLY A 87 -12.12 -19.35 6.70
CA GLY A 87 -12.71 -18.05 6.42
C GLY A 87 -11.90 -16.88 6.97
N LEU A 88 -12.17 -15.71 6.41
CA LEU A 88 -11.50 -14.48 6.74
C LEU A 88 -12.53 -13.42 7.15
N ILE A 89 -12.26 -12.71 8.23
CA ILE A 89 -13.03 -11.54 8.65
C ILE A 89 -12.12 -10.33 8.61
N GLU A 90 -12.40 -9.40 7.73
CA GLU A 90 -11.70 -8.12 7.60
C GLU A 90 -12.52 -7.03 8.27
N MET A 91 -11.95 -6.38 9.26
CA MET A 91 -12.57 -5.32 10.03
C MET A 91 -11.85 -4.01 9.78
N THR A 92 -12.55 -3.00 9.33
CA THR A 92 -12.01 -1.65 9.13
C THR A 92 -12.60 -0.72 10.19
N PHE A 93 -11.75 0.07 10.84
CA PHE A 93 -12.14 0.97 11.92
C PHE A 93 -11.97 2.44 11.51
N ASP A 94 -12.54 3.33 12.32
CA ASP A 94 -12.36 4.76 12.15
C ASP A 94 -10.90 5.17 12.42
N TYR A 95 -10.42 6.15 11.67
CA TYR A 95 -9.08 6.69 11.89
C TYR A 95 -8.98 7.44 13.22
N GLY A 96 -7.82 7.26 13.88
CA GLY A 96 -7.57 7.86 15.19
C GLY A 96 -8.09 7.03 16.37
N ALA A 97 -8.75 5.93 16.11
CA ALA A 97 -9.08 4.97 17.16
C ALA A 97 -7.79 4.27 17.65
N ASP A 98 -7.74 3.99 18.93
CA ASP A 98 -6.60 3.29 19.56
C ASP A 98 -6.58 1.83 19.09
N ALA A 99 -5.66 1.54 18.17
CA ALA A 99 -5.55 0.23 17.55
C ALA A 99 -5.18 -0.87 18.56
N ASP A 100 -4.43 -0.55 19.61
CA ASP A 100 -4.04 -1.54 20.65
C ASP A 100 -5.24 -1.90 21.51
N TYR A 101 -6.04 -0.91 21.89
CA TYR A 101 -7.28 -1.15 22.63
C TYR A 101 -8.29 -1.97 21.81
N ILE A 102 -8.47 -1.61 20.53
CA ILE A 102 -9.37 -2.35 19.63
C ILE A 102 -8.90 -3.80 19.44
N PHE A 103 -7.59 -4.01 19.29
CA PHE A 103 -7.02 -5.36 19.15
C PHE A 103 -7.31 -6.22 20.39
N ILE A 104 -7.21 -5.66 21.59
CA ILE A 104 -7.55 -6.36 22.83
C ILE A 104 -9.05 -6.70 22.89
N ASP A 105 -9.94 -5.75 22.53
CA ASP A 105 -11.39 -5.98 22.52
C ASP A 105 -11.79 -7.04 21.49
N VAL A 106 -11.18 -7.01 20.29
CA VAL A 106 -11.41 -8.05 19.28
C VAL A 106 -10.97 -9.42 19.78
N ASN A 107 -9.78 -9.53 20.41
CA ASN A 107 -9.32 -10.79 21.00
C ASN A 107 -10.30 -11.34 22.05
N GLU A 108 -10.77 -10.50 22.97
CA GLU A 108 -11.73 -10.90 23.99
C GLU A 108 -13.05 -11.40 23.39
N ARG A 109 -13.54 -10.71 22.34
CA ARG A 109 -14.78 -11.10 21.67
C ARG A 109 -14.64 -12.38 20.85
N VAL A 110 -13.49 -12.58 20.20
CA VAL A 110 -13.17 -13.84 19.52
C VAL A 110 -13.13 -14.98 20.54
N ASP A 111 -12.44 -14.82 21.66
CA ASP A 111 -12.39 -15.86 22.71
C ASP A 111 -13.80 -16.17 23.27
N ARG A 112 -14.67 -15.18 23.39
CA ARG A 112 -16.06 -15.36 23.80
C ARG A 112 -16.88 -16.12 22.74
N ALA A 113 -16.70 -15.78 21.45
CA ALA A 113 -17.42 -16.44 20.36
C ALA A 113 -16.99 -17.90 20.18
N THR A 114 -15.71 -18.19 20.41
CA THR A 114 -15.11 -19.52 20.21
C THR A 114 -15.25 -20.42 21.42
N SER A 115 -15.68 -19.91 22.58
CA SER A 115 -15.83 -20.68 23.82
C SER A 115 -16.78 -21.89 23.72
N GLY A 116 -17.69 -21.87 22.74
CA GLY A 116 -18.65 -22.96 22.47
C GLY A 116 -18.23 -23.88 21.31
N TRP A 117 -17.06 -23.68 20.73
CA TRP A 117 -16.60 -24.52 19.62
C TRP A 117 -16.11 -25.90 20.09
N ASP A 118 -16.11 -26.88 19.18
CA ASP A 118 -15.57 -28.21 19.49
C ASP A 118 -14.05 -28.07 19.81
N ALA A 119 -13.58 -28.89 20.75
CA ALA A 119 -12.16 -28.94 21.14
C ALA A 119 -11.20 -29.30 20.00
N ARG A 120 -11.71 -29.71 18.84
CA ARG A 120 -10.94 -30.01 17.63
C ARG A 120 -10.69 -28.79 16.76
N GLU A 121 -11.48 -27.73 16.93
CA GLU A 121 -11.35 -26.50 16.14
C GLU A 121 -10.22 -25.64 16.68
N GLU A 122 -9.41 -25.11 15.77
CA GLU A 122 -8.32 -24.23 16.13
C GLU A 122 -8.83 -22.82 16.46
N ARG A 123 -8.21 -22.17 17.44
CA ARG A 123 -8.52 -20.78 17.77
C ARG A 123 -8.23 -19.89 16.55
N PRO A 124 -9.14 -18.98 16.16
CA PRO A 124 -8.89 -18.04 15.07
C PRO A 124 -7.62 -17.23 15.31
N MET A 125 -6.85 -17.04 14.26
CA MET A 125 -5.69 -16.18 14.28
C MET A 125 -6.13 -14.74 14.06
N ILE A 126 -5.68 -13.84 14.93
CA ILE A 126 -6.00 -12.42 14.85
C ILE A 126 -4.73 -11.66 14.50
N ALA A 127 -4.78 -10.92 13.40
CA ALA A 127 -3.69 -10.11 12.92
C ALA A 127 -4.12 -8.65 12.78
N ARG A 128 -3.25 -7.74 13.22
CA ARG A 128 -3.41 -6.30 12.98
C ARG A 128 -2.66 -5.95 11.69
N ALA A 129 -3.30 -5.26 10.77
CA ALA A 129 -2.61 -4.75 9.59
C ALA A 129 -1.73 -3.56 9.98
N SER A 130 -0.45 -3.67 9.73
CA SER A 130 0.52 -2.57 9.87
C SER A 130 1.28 -2.40 8.55
N ALA A 131 1.57 -1.16 8.19
CA ALA A 131 2.44 -0.90 7.05
C ALA A 131 3.87 -1.43 7.26
N THR A 132 4.26 -1.69 8.51
CA THR A 132 5.55 -2.26 8.87
C THR A 132 5.62 -3.78 8.73
N ASP A 133 4.48 -4.47 8.63
CA ASP A 133 4.40 -5.93 8.51
C ASP A 133 4.53 -6.42 7.06
N ILE A 134 4.72 -5.50 6.12
CA ILE A 134 4.96 -5.83 4.72
C ILE A 134 6.35 -6.42 4.58
N PRO A 135 6.49 -7.59 3.91
CA PRO A 135 7.78 -8.19 3.68
C PRO A 135 8.74 -7.24 2.95
N ALA A 136 9.96 -7.12 3.49
CA ALA A 136 11.00 -6.33 2.83
C ALA A 136 11.42 -6.97 1.51
N PHE A 137 11.43 -8.29 1.48
CA PHE A 137 11.66 -9.12 0.29
C PHE A 137 11.25 -10.57 0.57
N PHE A 138 11.18 -11.35 -0.50
CA PHE A 138 10.95 -12.79 -0.43
C PHE A 138 12.23 -13.52 -0.84
N ILE A 139 12.53 -14.64 -0.17
CA ILE A 139 13.63 -15.52 -0.50
C ILE A 139 13.06 -16.86 -0.93
N ASN A 140 13.30 -17.25 -2.18
CA ASN A 140 12.96 -18.56 -2.71
C ASN A 140 14.16 -19.48 -2.57
N VAL A 141 13.94 -20.66 -1.99
CA VAL A 141 14.96 -21.71 -1.82
C VAL A 141 14.52 -22.92 -2.60
N SER A 142 15.32 -23.35 -3.57
CA SER A 142 15.05 -24.51 -4.44
C SER A 142 16.28 -25.40 -4.58
N LEU A 143 16.08 -26.63 -5.00
CA LEU A 143 17.18 -27.56 -5.35
C LEU A 143 17.77 -27.19 -6.71
N LYS A 144 19.11 -27.25 -6.86
CA LYS A 144 19.79 -27.02 -8.16
C LYS A 144 19.61 -28.18 -9.13
N ASP A 145 19.61 -29.41 -8.63
CA ASP A 145 19.50 -30.61 -9.44
C ASP A 145 18.05 -31.04 -9.60
N ILE A 146 17.55 -30.97 -10.84
CA ILE A 146 16.15 -31.30 -11.19
C ILE A 146 15.98 -32.81 -11.47
N GLU A 147 17.01 -33.50 -11.99
CA GLU A 147 16.87 -34.87 -12.45
C GLU A 147 16.72 -35.93 -11.34
N HIS A 148 17.10 -35.59 -10.11
CA HIS A 148 17.06 -36.48 -8.95
C HIS A 148 16.12 -36.02 -7.82
N THR A 149 15.11 -35.22 -8.13
CA THR A 149 14.12 -34.69 -7.15
C THR A 149 13.10 -35.77 -6.75
N GLY A 150 13.53 -36.79 -6.04
CA GLY A 150 12.61 -37.68 -5.31
C GLY A 150 11.96 -36.89 -4.13
N GLY A 151 10.69 -37.19 -3.82
CA GLY A 151 9.93 -36.49 -2.77
C GLY A 151 10.64 -36.39 -1.41
N THR A 152 11.57 -37.31 -1.11
CA THR A 152 12.37 -37.30 0.12
C THR A 152 13.33 -36.11 0.20
N ARG A 153 14.02 -35.74 -0.88
CA ARG A 153 14.94 -34.58 -0.90
C ARG A 153 14.21 -33.26 -0.75
N LEU A 154 13.02 -33.14 -1.31
CA LEU A 154 12.19 -31.95 -1.14
C LEU A 154 11.69 -31.82 0.31
N LEU A 155 11.36 -32.93 0.96
CA LEU A 155 11.02 -32.95 2.38
C LEU A 155 12.22 -32.52 3.26
N GLU A 156 13.42 -33.05 2.98
CA GLU A 156 14.66 -32.68 3.67
C GLU A 156 14.98 -31.19 3.49
N MET A 157 14.86 -30.67 2.27
CA MET A 157 15.03 -29.24 1.98
C MET A 157 13.99 -28.39 2.74
N SER A 158 12.73 -28.81 2.75
CA SER A 158 11.65 -28.13 3.46
C SER A 158 11.92 -28.05 4.97
N ASP A 159 12.33 -29.17 5.59
CA ASP A 159 12.69 -29.22 7.01
C ASP A 159 13.93 -28.39 7.32
N PHE A 160 14.93 -28.42 6.46
CA PHE A 160 16.13 -27.60 6.55
C PHE A 160 15.83 -26.10 6.46
N CYS A 161 14.96 -25.69 5.53
CA CYS A 161 14.50 -24.30 5.43
C CYS A 161 13.85 -23.84 6.73
N ARG A 162 12.98 -24.66 7.31
CA ARG A 162 12.26 -24.35 8.55
C ARG A 162 13.18 -24.31 9.76
N GLN A 163 14.09 -25.29 9.92
CA GLN A 163 14.91 -25.44 11.13
C GLN A 163 16.16 -24.57 11.11
N VAL A 164 16.77 -24.37 9.95
CA VAL A 164 18.09 -23.74 9.83
C VAL A 164 18.00 -22.35 9.19
N ILE A 165 17.47 -22.27 7.98
CA ILE A 165 17.48 -21.00 7.21
C ILE A 165 16.61 -19.95 7.91
N THR A 166 15.38 -20.29 8.25
CA THR A 166 14.46 -19.39 8.95
C THR A 166 15.07 -18.90 10.26
N ARG A 167 15.63 -19.81 11.07
CA ARG A 167 16.22 -19.44 12.35
C ARG A 167 17.42 -18.51 12.21
N ARG A 168 18.27 -18.71 11.21
CA ARG A 168 19.41 -17.82 10.94
C ARG A 168 18.96 -16.44 10.45
N LEU A 169 17.90 -16.37 9.66
CA LEU A 169 17.30 -15.10 9.24
C LEU A 169 16.72 -14.34 10.44
N GLU A 170 15.99 -15.03 11.33
CA GLU A 170 15.39 -14.46 12.53
C GLU A 170 16.41 -14.01 13.58
N GLN A 171 17.65 -14.53 13.53
CA GLN A 171 18.74 -14.07 14.41
C GLN A 171 19.30 -12.69 14.03
N LEU A 172 19.00 -12.20 12.84
CA LEU A 172 19.40 -10.85 12.42
C LEU A 172 18.62 -9.80 13.24
N PRO A 173 19.30 -8.84 13.89
CA PRO A 173 18.63 -7.86 14.75
C PRO A 173 17.65 -6.93 13.99
N GLN A 174 17.77 -6.86 12.65
CA GLN A 174 16.91 -6.08 11.77
C GLN A 174 15.61 -6.81 11.38
N VAL A 175 15.53 -8.13 11.58
CA VAL A 175 14.39 -8.98 11.23
C VAL A 175 13.42 -9.05 12.39
N ALA A 176 12.14 -8.82 12.14
CA ALA A 176 11.07 -9.00 13.11
C ALA A 176 10.58 -10.45 13.15
N MET A 177 10.33 -11.01 11.97
CA MET A 177 9.96 -12.41 11.79
C MET A 177 10.19 -12.84 10.33
N VAL A 178 10.22 -14.14 10.12
CA VAL A 178 10.25 -14.75 8.79
C VAL A 178 9.00 -15.60 8.63
N ASP A 179 8.15 -15.23 7.69
CA ASP A 179 6.94 -15.97 7.35
C ASP A 179 7.21 -16.91 6.18
N ILE A 180 6.85 -18.19 6.31
CA ILE A 180 7.29 -19.24 5.40
C ILE A 180 6.11 -19.97 4.76
N SER A 181 6.21 -20.25 3.46
CA SER A 181 5.24 -21.03 2.70
C SER A 181 5.91 -21.96 1.70
N GLY A 182 5.17 -22.94 1.20
CA GLY A 182 5.70 -23.99 0.32
C GLY A 182 6.36 -25.13 1.08
N LEU A 183 6.15 -25.22 2.42
CA LEU A 183 6.67 -26.30 3.23
C LEU A 183 5.95 -27.62 2.91
N LEU A 184 6.75 -28.67 2.84
CA LEU A 184 6.29 -30.06 2.74
C LEU A 184 6.37 -30.68 4.13
N TYR A 185 5.33 -31.39 4.52
CA TYR A 185 5.26 -32.10 5.79
C TYR A 185 5.21 -33.61 5.54
N PRO A 186 5.98 -34.42 6.28
CA PRO A 186 5.89 -35.86 6.19
C PRO A 186 4.64 -36.38 6.87
N GLN A 187 4.19 -37.54 6.42
CA GLN A 187 3.19 -38.37 7.10
C GLN A 187 3.61 -39.83 7.09
N LEU A 188 3.17 -40.62 8.04
CA LEU A 188 3.27 -42.06 8.00
C LEU A 188 1.96 -42.62 7.43
N LEU A 189 2.04 -43.18 6.20
CA LEU A 189 0.92 -43.86 5.56
C LEU A 189 1.03 -45.34 5.81
N ILE A 190 -0.05 -45.93 6.37
CA ILE A 190 -0.24 -47.35 6.60
C ILE A 190 -1.21 -47.83 5.57
N ILE A 191 -0.71 -48.68 4.66
CA ILE A 191 -1.52 -49.30 3.60
C ILE A 191 -1.85 -50.71 3.99
N PRO A 192 -3.10 -50.97 4.43
CA PRO A 192 -3.51 -52.32 4.87
C PRO A 192 -3.58 -53.31 3.69
N ASP A 193 -3.15 -54.54 3.93
CA ASP A 193 -3.38 -55.66 3.00
C ASP A 193 -4.79 -56.22 3.31
N MET A 194 -5.75 -55.76 2.52
CA MET A 194 -7.16 -56.10 2.73
C MET A 194 -7.46 -57.58 2.64
N GLU A 195 -6.68 -58.34 1.84
CA GLU A 195 -6.86 -59.82 1.71
C GLU A 195 -6.41 -60.53 2.98
N LYS A 196 -5.26 -60.12 3.53
CA LYS A 196 -4.77 -60.70 4.79
C LYS A 196 -5.65 -60.32 5.95
N LEU A 197 -6.11 -59.06 6.07
CA LEU A 197 -7.03 -58.63 7.13
C LEU A 197 -8.32 -59.44 7.11
N ARG A 198 -8.91 -59.62 5.92
CA ARG A 198 -10.13 -60.40 5.76
C ARG A 198 -9.92 -61.89 6.14
N ALA A 199 -8.77 -62.43 5.79
CA ALA A 199 -8.44 -63.86 6.11
C ALA A 199 -8.37 -64.14 7.62
N ILE A 200 -8.02 -63.11 8.40
CA ILE A 200 -7.95 -63.23 9.88
C ILE A 200 -9.18 -62.66 10.59
N GLY A 201 -10.20 -62.17 9.84
CA GLY A 201 -11.42 -61.60 10.40
C GLY A 201 -11.20 -60.21 11.07
N ALA A 202 -10.23 -59.44 10.59
CA ALA A 202 -9.91 -58.10 11.02
C ALA A 202 -10.36 -57.07 10.00
N ASP A 203 -10.55 -55.86 10.50
CA ASP A 203 -10.85 -54.65 9.73
C ASP A 203 -9.82 -53.56 10.01
N GLU A 204 -9.95 -52.45 9.33
CA GLU A 204 -9.07 -51.28 9.49
C GLU A 204 -9.20 -50.62 10.86
N THR A 205 -10.37 -50.77 11.51
CA THR A 205 -10.62 -50.23 12.83
C THR A 205 -9.80 -50.96 13.90
N ALA A 206 -9.54 -52.27 13.68
CA ALA A 206 -8.69 -53.06 14.57
C ALA A 206 -7.22 -52.58 14.50
N LEU A 207 -6.71 -52.21 13.31
CA LEU A 207 -5.39 -51.63 13.13
C LEU A 207 -5.33 -50.25 13.84
N SER A 208 -6.31 -49.40 13.59
CA SER A 208 -6.38 -48.05 14.18
C SER A 208 -6.38 -48.14 15.72
N SER A 209 -7.18 -49.03 16.28
CA SER A 209 -7.27 -49.26 17.71
C SER A 209 -5.96 -49.77 18.31
N ALA A 210 -5.28 -50.71 17.62
CA ALA A 210 -4.02 -51.23 18.09
C ALA A 210 -2.94 -50.13 18.16
N ILE A 211 -2.86 -49.27 17.12
CA ILE A 211 -1.88 -48.18 17.05
C ILE A 211 -2.20 -47.15 18.18
N ARG A 212 -3.47 -46.76 18.35
CA ARG A 212 -3.87 -45.85 19.43
C ARG A 212 -3.51 -46.38 20.79
N ASN A 213 -3.79 -47.68 21.04
CA ASN A 213 -3.51 -48.34 22.32
C ASN A 213 -2.00 -48.53 22.57
N ALA A 214 -1.18 -48.57 21.52
CA ALA A 214 0.27 -48.61 21.66
C ALA A 214 0.89 -47.25 21.99
N ASN A 215 0.19 -46.13 21.70
CA ASN A 215 0.68 -44.79 21.98
C ASN A 215 -0.02 -44.20 23.22
N VAL A 216 0.38 -44.66 24.40
CA VAL A 216 -0.17 -44.21 25.65
C VAL A 216 0.91 -43.57 26.52
N SER A 217 0.69 -42.30 26.86
CA SER A 217 1.52 -41.58 27.85
C SER A 217 0.60 -41.28 29.04
N LEU A 218 0.86 -41.91 30.17
CA LEU A 218 0.29 -41.51 31.45
C LEU A 218 1.23 -40.51 32.08
N GLY A 219 0.78 -39.30 32.37
CA GLY A 219 1.54 -38.28 33.06
C GLY A 219 2.17 -38.81 34.34
N SER A 220 3.04 -38.03 34.96
CA SER A 220 3.73 -38.50 36.18
C SER A 220 2.78 -38.83 37.30
N LEU A 221 2.74 -40.10 37.66
CA LEU A 221 2.09 -40.64 38.87
C LEU A 221 3.13 -40.66 39.97
N SER A 222 2.79 -40.26 41.18
CA SER A 222 3.70 -40.35 42.28
C SER A 222 3.30 -41.51 43.19
N ILE A 223 4.25 -42.37 43.49
CA ILE A 223 4.07 -43.51 44.41
C ILE A 223 4.94 -43.28 45.63
N ARG A 224 4.40 -43.63 46.82
CA ARG A 224 5.15 -43.58 48.06
C ARG A 224 5.69 -44.99 48.36
N ASP A 225 7.00 -45.07 48.55
CA ASP A 225 7.64 -46.28 48.98
C ASP A 225 8.44 -45.97 50.25
N GLY A 226 7.92 -46.36 51.40
CA GLY A 226 8.49 -46.02 52.70
C GLY A 226 8.48 -44.49 52.96
N GLU A 227 9.66 -43.95 53.21
CA GLU A 227 9.87 -42.51 53.45
C GLU A 227 10.11 -41.71 52.15
N TYR A 228 10.22 -42.37 51.00
CA TYR A 228 10.51 -41.76 49.71
C TYR A 228 9.26 -41.69 48.85
N ARG A 229 9.22 -40.65 48.01
CA ARG A 229 8.22 -40.45 46.98
C ARG A 229 8.91 -40.55 45.60
N PHE A 230 8.47 -41.48 44.79
CA PHE A 230 8.96 -41.68 43.45
C PHE A 230 7.92 -41.22 42.42
N ASP A 231 8.36 -40.49 41.39
CA ASP A 231 7.56 -40.21 40.24
C ASP A 231 7.68 -41.40 39.28
N VAL A 232 6.59 -42.05 39.01
CA VAL A 232 6.49 -43.16 38.05
C VAL A 232 6.02 -42.59 36.72
N ARG A 233 6.81 -42.71 35.70
CA ARG A 233 6.46 -42.41 34.32
C ARG A 233 6.13 -43.71 33.59
N PHE A 234 4.94 -43.76 33.02
CA PHE A 234 4.57 -44.81 32.10
C PHE A 234 4.50 -44.19 30.70
N GLU A 235 5.37 -44.63 29.82
CA GLU A 235 5.46 -44.15 28.49
C GLU A 235 5.61 -45.30 27.52
N SER A 236 4.57 -45.46 26.69
CA SER A 236 4.61 -46.32 25.51
C SER A 236 4.35 -45.38 24.32
N SER A 237 5.41 -44.82 23.78
CA SER A 237 5.30 -43.84 22.70
C SER A 237 5.70 -44.49 21.37
N VAL A 238 4.87 -44.24 20.37
CA VAL A 238 5.16 -44.55 18.98
C VAL A 238 5.79 -43.30 18.38
N VAL A 239 7.08 -43.32 18.06
CA VAL A 239 7.84 -42.13 17.61
C VAL A 239 8.37 -42.32 16.18
N THR A 240 8.69 -43.55 15.80
CA THR A 240 9.32 -43.87 14.54
C THR A 240 8.41 -44.75 13.66
N ARG A 241 8.79 -44.89 12.37
CA ARG A 241 8.16 -45.81 11.47
C ARG A 241 8.29 -47.27 11.98
N GLU A 242 9.44 -47.61 12.48
CA GLU A 242 9.76 -48.95 13.02
C GLU A 242 8.89 -49.27 14.24
N ASP A 243 8.58 -48.27 15.09
CA ASP A 243 7.66 -48.44 16.21
C ASP A 243 6.28 -48.79 15.72
N VAL A 244 5.77 -48.11 14.68
CA VAL A 244 4.47 -48.44 14.08
C VAL A 244 4.46 -49.82 13.46
N GLU A 245 5.48 -50.22 12.72
CA GLU A 245 5.64 -51.54 12.09
C GLU A 245 5.63 -52.67 13.11
N ASN A 246 6.18 -52.43 14.31
CA ASN A 246 6.31 -53.43 15.38
C ASN A 246 5.17 -53.43 16.38
N VAL A 247 4.12 -52.62 16.24
CA VAL A 247 2.93 -52.64 17.08
C VAL A 247 2.25 -54.01 16.95
N TRP A 248 1.91 -54.62 18.12
CA TRP A 248 1.28 -55.91 18.19
C TRP A 248 -0.24 -55.81 18.21
N LEU A 249 -0.88 -56.65 17.41
CA LEU A 249 -2.30 -56.82 17.29
C LEU A 249 -2.70 -58.25 17.67
N LYS A 250 -3.64 -58.43 18.60
CA LYS A 250 -4.12 -59.75 18.98
C LYS A 250 -5.52 -60.01 18.43
N LEU A 251 -5.63 -60.98 17.53
CA LEU A 251 -6.87 -61.32 16.84
C LEU A 251 -7.07 -62.84 16.84
N GLY A 252 -8.27 -63.35 17.17
CA GLY A 252 -8.61 -64.75 17.11
C GLY A 252 -7.65 -65.66 17.91
N GLY A 253 -7.02 -65.18 18.99
CA GLY A 253 -6.05 -65.91 19.78
C GLY A 253 -4.63 -65.95 19.25
N ARG A 254 -4.35 -65.33 18.06
CA ARG A 254 -3.01 -65.17 17.49
C ARG A 254 -2.56 -63.69 17.56
N THR A 255 -1.25 -63.52 17.63
CA THR A 255 -0.60 -62.19 17.62
C THR A 255 0.06 -61.91 16.30
N TYR A 256 -0.15 -60.72 15.74
CA TYR A 256 0.44 -60.25 14.49
C TYR A 256 1.12 -58.91 14.75
N GLN A 257 2.14 -58.61 13.95
CA GLN A 257 2.68 -57.23 13.90
C GLN A 257 2.06 -56.47 12.73
N ILE A 258 2.00 -55.15 12.83
CA ILE A 258 1.42 -54.32 11.75
C ILE A 258 2.14 -54.57 10.45
N LYS A 259 3.48 -54.72 10.40
CA LYS A 259 4.26 -55.03 9.22
C LYS A 259 3.83 -56.35 8.51
N ASP A 260 3.17 -57.31 9.22
CA ASP A 260 2.68 -58.55 8.63
C ASP A 260 1.38 -58.32 7.84
N LEU A 261 0.60 -57.28 8.23
CA LEU A 261 -0.75 -56.99 7.78
C LEU A 261 -0.88 -55.72 6.94
N ALA A 262 0.11 -54.83 7.00
CA ALA A 262 0.11 -53.56 6.31
C ALA A 262 1.53 -53.10 5.94
N GLN A 263 1.64 -52.26 4.93
CA GLN A 263 2.88 -51.61 4.57
C GLN A 263 2.89 -50.22 5.16
N VAL A 264 3.96 -49.88 5.87
CA VAL A 264 4.16 -48.51 6.45
C VAL A 264 5.16 -47.76 5.60
N ARG A 265 4.78 -46.57 5.11
CA ARG A 265 5.64 -45.69 4.32
C ARG A 265 5.65 -44.29 4.89
N GLU A 266 6.81 -43.67 4.91
CA GLU A 266 6.93 -42.22 5.13
C GLU A 266 6.82 -41.54 3.78
N GLU A 267 5.81 -40.67 3.64
CA GLU A 267 5.58 -39.93 2.40
C GLU A 267 5.17 -38.49 2.73
N GLN A 268 5.14 -37.63 1.73
CA GLN A 268 4.65 -36.26 1.93
C GLN A 268 3.12 -36.27 2.10
N GLN A 269 2.63 -35.36 2.95
CA GLN A 269 1.22 -35.10 3.06
C GLN A 269 0.65 -34.62 1.73
N ARG A 270 -0.65 -34.79 1.52
CA ARG A 270 -1.32 -34.26 0.32
C ARG A 270 -1.14 -32.76 0.23
N LEU A 271 -0.66 -32.30 -0.92
CA LEU A 271 -0.42 -30.88 -1.17
C LEU A 271 -1.74 -30.12 -1.20
N LYS A 272 -1.83 -29.04 -0.41
CA LYS A 272 -2.90 -28.05 -0.48
C LYS A 272 -2.46 -26.80 -1.25
N GLY A 273 -1.15 -26.57 -1.34
CA GLY A 273 -0.51 -25.51 -2.09
C GLY A 273 0.89 -25.89 -2.50
N MET A 274 1.38 -25.26 -3.54
CA MET A 274 2.72 -25.48 -4.08
C MET A 274 3.28 -24.14 -4.57
N ILE A 275 4.58 -23.93 -4.39
CA ILE A 275 5.26 -22.76 -4.93
C ILE A 275 6.36 -23.22 -5.88
N THR A 276 6.41 -22.61 -7.05
CA THR A 276 7.47 -22.83 -8.03
C THR A 276 8.13 -21.51 -8.41
N ALA A 277 9.46 -21.48 -8.43
CA ALA A 277 10.26 -20.36 -8.90
C ALA A 277 11.05 -20.79 -10.14
N ASP A 278 10.85 -20.09 -11.25
CA ASP A 278 11.48 -20.41 -12.55
C ASP A 278 11.37 -21.90 -12.92
N GLY A 279 10.17 -22.50 -12.73
CA GLY A 279 9.88 -23.90 -13.01
C GLY A 279 10.40 -24.92 -12.00
N ARG A 280 10.95 -24.48 -10.85
CA ARG A 280 11.44 -25.35 -9.79
C ARG A 280 10.58 -25.22 -8.55
N GLN A 281 10.20 -26.34 -7.95
CA GLN A 281 9.50 -26.31 -6.68
C GLN A 281 10.43 -25.71 -5.60
N CYS A 282 9.92 -24.78 -4.82
CA CYS A 282 10.68 -24.03 -3.83
C CYS A 282 9.90 -23.80 -2.54
N VAL A 283 10.65 -23.48 -1.50
CA VAL A 283 10.12 -22.90 -0.26
C VAL A 283 10.37 -21.41 -0.32
N THR A 284 9.35 -20.61 -0.02
CA THR A 284 9.42 -19.16 -0.04
C THR A 284 9.33 -18.61 1.38
N MET A 285 10.23 -17.70 1.71
CA MET A 285 10.31 -17.01 2.99
C MET A 285 10.10 -15.52 2.79
N ALA A 286 9.06 -14.98 3.40
CA ALA A 286 8.78 -13.56 3.44
C ALA A 286 9.50 -12.95 4.66
N VAL A 287 10.48 -12.08 4.44
CA VAL A 287 11.28 -11.47 5.50
C VAL A 287 10.67 -10.14 5.90
N ILE A 288 10.21 -10.03 7.14
CA ILE A 288 9.57 -8.86 7.71
C ILE A 288 10.58 -8.10 8.55
N LYS A 289 10.72 -6.82 8.24
CA LYS A 289 11.67 -5.92 8.89
C LYS A 289 11.09 -5.40 10.21
N ARG A 290 11.94 -5.22 11.22
CA ARG A 290 11.56 -4.47 12.43
C ARG A 290 11.30 -3.00 12.10
N SER A 291 10.34 -2.40 12.77
CA SER A 291 9.95 -1.00 12.55
C SER A 291 11.09 -0.01 12.73
N ASP A 292 11.98 -0.25 13.71
CA ASP A 292 13.13 0.57 14.04
C ASP A 292 14.38 0.30 13.19
N ALA A 293 14.40 -0.79 12.40
CA ALA A 293 15.55 -1.15 11.57
C ALA A 293 15.58 -0.39 10.25
N ARG A 294 16.79 -0.14 9.74
CA ARG A 294 17.00 0.47 8.42
C ARG A 294 16.96 -0.57 7.32
N MET A 295 16.27 -0.28 6.24
CA MET A 295 16.12 -1.18 5.10
C MET A 295 17.48 -1.52 4.47
N ALA A 296 18.34 -0.52 4.28
CA ALA A 296 19.68 -0.73 3.70
C ALA A 296 20.57 -1.63 4.57
N GLU A 297 20.53 -1.47 5.91
CA GLU A 297 21.28 -2.33 6.81
C GLU A 297 20.77 -3.79 6.76
N LEU A 298 19.45 -3.96 6.66
CA LEU A 298 18.86 -5.29 6.49
C LEU A 298 19.34 -5.95 5.18
N ARG A 299 19.32 -5.21 4.08
CA ARG A 299 19.79 -5.70 2.79
C ARG A 299 21.25 -6.15 2.83
N ASP A 300 22.14 -5.29 3.34
CA ASP A 300 23.56 -5.60 3.45
C ASP A 300 23.82 -6.88 4.26
N GLU A 301 23.10 -7.06 5.37
CA GLU A 301 23.25 -8.25 6.21
C GLU A 301 22.67 -9.52 5.54
N ILE A 302 21.54 -9.38 4.84
CA ILE A 302 20.95 -10.49 4.09
C ILE A 302 21.83 -10.89 2.90
N GLU A 303 22.37 -9.94 2.13
CA GLU A 303 23.28 -10.27 1.02
C GLU A 303 24.51 -11.03 1.51
N LYS A 304 25.09 -10.63 2.64
CA LYS A 304 26.19 -11.37 3.29
C LYS A 304 25.77 -12.78 3.71
N LEU A 305 24.57 -12.91 4.28
CA LEU A 305 24.05 -14.19 4.74
C LEU A 305 23.72 -15.11 3.55
N MET A 306 23.15 -14.57 2.47
CA MET A 306 22.90 -15.33 1.23
C MET A 306 24.19 -15.83 0.60
N ALA A 307 25.23 -14.98 0.51
CA ALA A 307 26.53 -15.39 0.02
C ALA A 307 27.19 -16.48 0.91
N ALA A 308 26.91 -16.46 2.20
CA ALA A 308 27.35 -17.52 3.11
C ALA A 308 26.55 -18.82 2.86
N PHE A 309 25.23 -18.74 2.70
CA PHE A 309 24.40 -19.91 2.41
C PHE A 309 24.78 -20.57 1.07
N GLU A 310 24.98 -19.80 0.01
CA GLU A 310 25.39 -20.32 -1.30
C GLU A 310 26.72 -21.10 -1.24
N ARG A 311 27.65 -20.64 -0.40
CA ARG A 311 28.92 -21.30 -0.18
C ARG A 311 28.80 -22.56 0.70
N ASP A 312 28.01 -22.44 1.79
CA ASP A 312 27.87 -23.51 2.78
C ASP A 312 26.93 -24.64 2.29
N TYR A 313 25.97 -24.30 1.40
CA TYR A 313 24.96 -25.23 0.85
C TYR A 313 24.91 -25.17 -0.69
N PRO A 314 25.89 -25.69 -1.37
CA PRO A 314 26.05 -25.56 -2.82
C PRO A 314 24.94 -26.25 -3.64
N ASP A 315 24.20 -27.19 -3.05
CA ASP A 315 23.09 -27.90 -3.69
C ASP A 315 21.79 -27.10 -3.74
N LEU A 316 21.72 -26.02 -2.96
CA LEU A 316 20.57 -25.13 -2.89
C LEU A 316 20.78 -23.89 -3.76
N ASN A 317 19.69 -23.41 -4.33
CA ASN A 317 19.61 -22.14 -5.04
C ASN A 317 18.81 -21.16 -4.20
N PHE A 318 19.35 -19.97 -3.98
CA PHE A 318 18.72 -18.89 -3.24
C PHE A 318 18.43 -17.73 -4.18
N GLN A 319 17.18 -17.28 -4.22
CA GLN A 319 16.75 -16.19 -5.09
C GLN A 319 15.95 -15.18 -4.30
N ILE A 320 16.39 -13.92 -4.30
CA ILE A 320 15.63 -12.82 -3.73
C ILE A 320 14.62 -12.32 -4.77
N THR A 321 13.37 -12.19 -4.37
CA THR A 321 12.28 -11.69 -5.21
C THR A 321 11.48 -10.62 -4.46
N ARG A 322 10.73 -9.78 -5.18
CA ARG A 322 9.92 -8.69 -4.62
C ARG A 322 10.72 -7.81 -3.66
N ASP A 323 11.92 -7.41 -4.07
CA ASP A 323 12.81 -6.60 -3.22
C ASP A 323 12.33 -5.15 -3.11
N GLN A 324 11.75 -4.82 -1.94
CA GLN A 324 11.32 -3.46 -1.61
C GLN A 324 12.49 -2.51 -1.36
N THR A 325 13.67 -3.05 -1.04
CA THR A 325 14.86 -2.24 -0.75
C THR A 325 15.41 -1.62 -2.04
N GLU A 326 15.36 -2.34 -3.15
CA GLU A 326 15.79 -1.84 -4.47
C GLU A 326 14.92 -0.65 -4.90
N LEU A 327 13.61 -0.77 -4.71
CA LEU A 327 12.66 0.32 -4.99
C LEU A 327 12.91 1.54 -4.10
N LEU A 328 13.19 1.31 -2.81
CA LEU A 328 13.50 2.38 -1.86
C LEU A 328 14.76 3.13 -2.26
N ASP A 329 15.87 2.41 -2.48
CA ASP A 329 17.16 3.00 -2.81
C ASP A 329 17.09 3.76 -4.14
N TYR A 330 16.43 3.19 -5.15
CA TYR A 330 16.23 3.86 -6.44
C TYR A 330 15.43 5.14 -6.30
N SER A 331 14.29 5.09 -5.59
CA SER A 331 13.40 6.24 -5.41
C SER A 331 14.07 7.35 -4.58
N ILE A 332 14.75 7.02 -3.48
CA ILE A 332 15.43 8.01 -2.64
C ILE A 332 16.62 8.61 -3.39
N ASN A 333 17.44 7.81 -4.05
CA ASN A 333 18.57 8.30 -4.82
C ASN A 333 18.13 9.23 -5.95
N ASN A 334 17.02 8.92 -6.62
CA ASN A 334 16.46 9.78 -7.66
C ASN A 334 15.92 11.08 -7.07
N MET A 335 15.23 11.03 -5.92
CA MET A 335 14.79 12.24 -5.21
C MET A 335 15.95 13.13 -4.78
N VAL A 336 17.03 12.54 -4.26
CA VAL A 336 18.25 13.29 -3.89
C VAL A 336 18.90 13.91 -5.14
N LYS A 337 18.98 13.18 -6.26
CA LYS A 337 19.45 13.73 -7.54
C LYS A 337 18.59 14.89 -8.01
N ASN A 338 17.27 14.76 -7.95
CA ASN A 338 16.34 15.81 -8.34
C ASN A 338 16.48 17.06 -7.44
N LEU A 339 16.68 16.87 -6.14
CA LEU A 339 16.98 17.95 -5.20
C LEU A 339 18.29 18.68 -5.56
N LEU A 340 19.34 17.94 -5.92
CA LEU A 340 20.62 18.52 -6.35
C LEU A 340 20.49 19.27 -7.68
N PHE A 341 19.75 18.73 -8.65
CA PHE A 341 19.47 19.42 -9.91
C PHE A 341 18.65 20.67 -9.71
N GLY A 342 17.63 20.63 -8.85
CA GLY A 342 16.83 21.80 -8.48
C GLY A 342 17.68 22.91 -7.86
N ALA A 343 18.55 22.56 -6.91
CA ALA A 343 19.50 23.51 -6.32
C ALA A 343 20.48 24.08 -7.35
N LEU A 344 20.98 23.27 -8.28
CA LEU A 344 21.86 23.71 -9.37
C LEU A 344 21.15 24.70 -10.30
N PHE A 345 19.92 24.39 -10.72
CA PHE A 345 19.13 25.28 -11.57
C PHE A 345 18.83 26.62 -10.88
N ALA A 346 18.51 26.57 -9.58
CA ALA A 346 18.32 27.77 -8.79
C ALA A 346 19.58 28.67 -8.80
N CYS A 347 20.76 28.09 -8.60
CA CYS A 347 22.04 28.82 -8.64
C CYS A 347 22.31 29.43 -10.04
N ILE A 348 22.00 28.70 -11.10
CA ILE A 348 22.15 29.18 -12.47
C ILE A 348 21.27 30.42 -12.73
N ILE A 349 20.00 30.37 -12.31
CA ILE A 349 19.06 31.48 -12.49
C ILE A 349 19.55 32.72 -11.72
N ILE A 350 19.93 32.56 -10.46
CA ILE A 350 20.44 33.66 -9.64
C ILE A 350 21.67 34.28 -10.28
N PHE A 351 22.57 33.47 -10.85
CA PHE A 351 23.74 33.92 -11.55
C PHE A 351 23.38 34.85 -12.72
N PHE A 352 22.40 34.43 -13.55
CA PHE A 352 21.98 35.25 -14.70
C PHE A 352 21.27 36.54 -14.26
N PHE A 353 20.40 36.47 -13.26
CA PHE A 353 19.61 37.66 -12.87
C PHE A 353 20.40 38.65 -12.01
N MET A 354 21.28 38.15 -11.09
CA MET A 354 22.09 39.03 -10.26
C MET A 354 23.32 39.61 -10.97
N GLN A 355 23.71 39.01 -12.09
CA GLN A 355 24.86 39.48 -12.92
C GLN A 355 26.20 39.49 -12.16
N ASP A 356 26.34 38.65 -11.15
CA ASP A 356 27.49 38.55 -10.26
C ASP A 356 27.74 37.09 -9.86
N PHE A 357 29.03 36.74 -9.65
CA PHE A 357 29.43 35.39 -9.19
C PHE A 357 29.31 35.17 -7.67
N ARG A 358 29.32 36.26 -6.91
CA ARG A 358 29.33 36.17 -5.44
C ARG A 358 27.95 35.94 -4.84
N SER A 359 26.92 36.51 -5.43
CA SER A 359 25.54 36.31 -5.01
C SER A 359 25.07 34.86 -5.08
N PRO A 360 25.30 34.11 -6.19
CA PRO A 360 25.03 32.67 -6.25
C PRO A 360 25.81 31.88 -5.21
N LEU A 361 27.07 32.25 -4.90
CA LEU A 361 27.87 31.54 -3.88
C LEU A 361 27.25 31.67 -2.48
N LEU A 362 26.60 32.79 -2.17
CA LEU A 362 25.84 32.93 -0.91
C LEU A 362 24.70 31.93 -0.84
N VAL A 363 23.99 31.71 -1.95
CA VAL A 363 22.88 30.78 -2.02
C VAL A 363 23.37 29.33 -1.96
N VAL A 364 24.50 29.02 -2.62
CA VAL A 364 25.18 27.72 -2.51
C VAL A 364 25.56 27.37 -1.06
N ILE A 365 25.82 28.36 -0.22
CA ILE A 365 26.10 28.15 1.21
C ILE A 365 24.77 28.02 2.00
N THR A 366 23.79 28.85 1.72
CA THR A 366 22.56 28.91 2.51
C THR A 366 21.63 27.72 2.29
N ILE A 367 21.53 27.20 1.07
CA ILE A 367 20.67 26.04 0.74
C ILE A 367 21.10 24.78 1.53
N PRO A 368 22.34 24.26 1.40
CA PRO A 368 22.74 23.08 2.13
C PRO A 368 22.65 23.23 3.65
N THR A 369 22.98 24.43 4.17
CA THR A 369 22.92 24.67 5.61
C THR A 369 21.47 24.71 6.12
N ALA A 370 20.53 25.25 5.35
CA ALA A 370 19.10 25.23 5.69
C ALA A 370 18.54 23.80 5.60
N LEU A 371 18.95 23.00 4.61
CA LEU A 371 18.56 21.58 4.50
C LEU A 371 19.08 20.77 5.70
N ILE A 372 20.36 20.95 6.06
CA ILE A 372 20.95 20.27 7.22
C ILE A 372 20.25 20.67 8.52
N LEU A 373 19.87 21.94 8.66
CA LEU A 373 19.08 22.42 9.78
C LEU A 373 17.68 21.76 9.77
N SER A 374 17.07 21.59 8.60
CA SER A 374 15.78 20.91 8.47
C SER A 374 15.85 19.44 8.90
N PHE A 375 16.89 18.71 8.53
CA PHE A 375 17.11 17.34 9.02
C PHE A 375 17.34 17.27 10.52
N LEU A 376 17.97 18.29 11.12
CA LEU A 376 18.09 18.36 12.58
C LEU A 376 16.70 18.51 13.25
N PHE A 377 15.83 19.33 12.69
CA PHE A 377 14.45 19.41 13.16
C PHE A 377 13.65 18.12 12.90
N PHE A 378 13.87 17.42 11.80
CA PHE A 378 13.26 16.09 11.55
C PHE A 378 13.61 15.12 12.66
N TYR A 379 14.89 15.09 13.07
CA TYR A 379 15.34 14.25 14.18
C TYR A 379 14.65 14.58 15.50
N VAL A 380 14.53 15.87 15.83
CA VAL A 380 13.88 16.34 17.07
C VAL A 380 12.37 16.04 17.08
N LEU A 381 11.73 16.12 15.90
CA LEU A 381 10.27 15.93 15.75
C LEU A 381 9.89 14.49 15.34
N HIS A 382 10.87 13.58 15.32
CA HIS A 382 10.68 12.16 14.95
C HIS A 382 10.08 11.94 13.56
N ILE A 383 10.42 12.78 12.58
CA ILE A 383 10.00 12.64 11.19
C ILE A 383 11.02 11.75 10.45
N SER A 384 10.55 10.69 9.76
CA SER A 384 11.41 9.81 8.98
C SER A 384 11.82 10.43 7.63
N ILE A 385 12.96 9.98 7.08
CA ILE A 385 13.33 10.26 5.69
C ILE A 385 12.56 9.26 4.83
N ASN A 386 11.54 9.76 4.11
CA ASN A 386 10.73 8.97 3.20
C ASN A 386 10.44 9.77 1.93
N ILE A 387 9.82 9.13 0.92
CA ILE A 387 9.53 9.78 -0.36
C ILE A 387 8.69 11.04 -0.17
N ILE A 388 7.75 11.02 0.77
CA ILE A 388 6.83 12.13 1.04
C ILE A 388 7.55 13.30 1.73
N SER A 389 8.34 13.02 2.79
CA SER A 389 9.11 14.05 3.49
C SER A 389 10.20 14.67 2.61
N LEU A 390 10.86 13.86 1.74
CA LEU A 390 11.80 14.36 0.73
C LEU A 390 11.12 15.21 -0.33
N SER A 391 9.91 14.83 -0.75
CA SER A 391 9.09 15.66 -1.63
C SER A 391 8.83 17.04 -1.02
N GLY A 392 8.40 17.08 0.24
CA GLY A 392 8.22 18.33 0.99
C GLY A 392 9.51 19.16 1.07
N LEU A 393 10.68 18.52 1.26
CA LEU A 393 11.97 19.21 1.23
C LEU A 393 12.30 19.81 -0.14
N VAL A 394 12.05 19.11 -1.24
CA VAL A 394 12.26 19.63 -2.59
C VAL A 394 11.34 20.80 -2.88
N LEU A 395 10.08 20.68 -2.48
CA LEU A 395 9.09 21.73 -2.60
C LEU A 395 9.51 22.97 -1.79
N GLY A 396 9.97 22.75 -0.57
CA GLY A 396 10.53 23.75 0.31
C GLY A 396 11.80 24.40 -0.26
N LEU A 397 12.62 23.66 -1.01
CA LEU A 397 13.84 24.17 -1.61
C LEU A 397 13.56 25.32 -2.61
N GLY A 398 12.54 25.16 -3.46
CA GLY A 398 12.12 26.24 -4.36
C GLY A 398 11.80 27.52 -3.61
N MET A 399 11.06 27.41 -2.51
CA MET A 399 10.65 28.55 -1.66
C MET A 399 11.78 29.08 -0.74
N MET A 400 12.75 28.23 -0.37
CA MET A 400 13.94 28.64 0.39
C MET A 400 14.75 29.72 -0.34
N VAL A 401 14.88 29.51 -1.63
CA VAL A 401 15.67 30.38 -2.49
C VAL A 401 15.07 31.77 -2.53
N ASP A 402 13.77 31.90 -2.49
CA ASP A 402 13.04 33.18 -2.55
C ASP A 402 13.43 34.09 -1.39
N ASN A 403 13.47 33.59 -0.17
CA ASN A 403 13.88 34.37 1.01
C ASN A 403 15.32 34.90 0.87
N SER A 404 16.21 34.06 0.32
CA SER A 404 17.60 34.42 0.08
C SER A 404 17.72 35.51 -1.01
N ILE A 405 16.97 35.34 -2.10
CA ILE A 405 16.92 36.31 -3.21
C ILE A 405 16.43 37.67 -2.74
N ILE A 406 15.31 37.72 -2.03
CA ILE A 406 14.71 38.96 -1.52
C ILE A 406 15.70 39.70 -0.64
N THR A 407 16.41 39.02 0.26
CA THR A 407 17.40 39.61 1.15
C THR A 407 18.59 40.17 0.37
N ILE A 408 19.16 39.38 -0.56
CA ILE A 408 20.30 39.81 -1.35
C ILE A 408 19.94 40.97 -2.27
N ASP A 409 18.78 40.95 -2.93
CA ASP A 409 18.32 42.02 -3.82
C ASP A 409 18.12 43.33 -3.07
N ASN A 410 17.50 43.32 -1.90
CA ASN A 410 17.25 44.51 -1.10
C ASN A 410 18.56 45.11 -0.55
N ILE A 411 19.49 44.28 -0.07
CA ILE A 411 20.81 44.74 0.35
C ILE A 411 21.54 45.41 -0.83
N THR A 412 21.55 44.79 -2.02
CA THR A 412 22.18 45.29 -3.25
C THR A 412 21.56 46.59 -3.73
N GLN A 413 20.22 46.71 -3.69
CA GLN A 413 19.52 47.94 -4.06
C GLN A 413 19.87 49.11 -3.15
N ARG A 414 20.01 48.91 -1.85
CA ARG A 414 20.41 49.96 -0.88
C ARG A 414 21.86 50.37 -1.09
N TRP A 415 22.76 49.42 -1.27
CA TRP A 415 24.17 49.65 -1.56
C TRP A 415 24.36 50.45 -2.84
N ASN A 416 23.61 50.11 -3.89
CA ASN A 416 23.60 50.86 -5.17
C ASN A 416 23.06 52.29 -5.04
N LYS A 417 22.27 52.59 -3.98
CA LYS A 417 21.82 53.97 -3.68
C LYS A 417 22.88 54.78 -2.93
N GLY A 418 24.06 54.23 -2.64
CA GLY A 418 25.17 54.90 -1.99
C GLY A 418 25.21 54.75 -0.46
N GLU A 419 24.41 53.87 0.13
CA GLU A 419 24.50 53.58 1.56
C GLU A 419 25.79 52.79 1.85
N PRO A 420 26.45 53.01 3.02
CA PRO A 420 27.58 52.21 3.45
C PRO A 420 27.22 50.72 3.49
N LEU A 421 28.13 49.81 3.08
CA LEU A 421 27.85 48.38 2.96
C LEU A 421 27.35 47.77 4.29
N GLU A 422 27.90 48.14 5.44
CA GLU A 422 27.47 47.68 6.77
C GLU A 422 26.01 48.09 7.04
N ASP A 423 25.66 49.34 6.79
CA ASP A 423 24.31 49.83 6.98
C ASP A 423 23.32 49.27 5.96
N ALA A 424 23.75 49.09 4.70
CA ALA A 424 22.95 48.42 3.66
C ALA A 424 22.62 46.97 4.05
N CYS A 425 23.57 46.21 4.62
CA CYS A 425 23.33 44.85 5.12
C CYS A 425 22.37 44.84 6.31
N VAL A 426 22.52 45.75 7.28
CA VAL A 426 21.67 45.80 8.48
C VAL A 426 20.25 46.24 8.15
N TYR A 427 20.12 47.42 7.54
CA TYR A 427 18.82 48.00 7.23
C TYR A 427 18.12 47.27 6.06
N GLY A 428 18.90 46.78 5.09
CA GLY A 428 18.37 45.99 3.99
C GLY A 428 17.70 44.71 4.46
N THR A 429 18.32 43.99 5.41
CA THR A 429 17.73 42.78 6.01
C THR A 429 16.54 43.14 6.91
N GLN A 430 16.66 44.20 7.72
CA GLN A 430 15.59 44.61 8.63
C GLN A 430 14.30 45.03 7.90
N GLU A 431 14.42 45.70 6.75
CA GLU A 431 13.27 46.14 5.95
C GLU A 431 12.46 44.98 5.37
N VAL A 432 13.14 43.90 4.96
CA VAL A 432 12.47 42.73 4.36
C VAL A 432 12.08 41.66 5.38
N PHE A 433 12.56 41.74 6.60
CA PHE A 433 12.29 40.71 7.62
C PHE A 433 10.77 40.54 7.90
N THR A 434 10.06 41.62 8.16
CA THR A 434 8.62 41.55 8.46
C THR A 434 7.80 40.99 7.29
N PRO A 435 7.97 41.48 6.04
CA PRO A 435 7.33 40.89 4.87
C PRO A 435 7.68 39.41 4.67
N MET A 436 8.96 39.01 4.84
CA MET A 436 9.38 37.61 4.70
C MET A 436 8.77 36.72 5.78
N LEU A 437 8.76 37.17 7.04
CA LEU A 437 8.12 36.45 8.14
C LEU A 437 6.63 36.24 7.86
N SER A 438 5.95 37.30 7.43
CA SER A 438 4.53 37.23 7.06
C SER A 438 4.28 36.26 5.90
N SER A 439 5.12 36.31 4.87
CA SER A 439 5.08 35.37 3.73
C SER A 439 5.25 33.92 4.17
N VAL A 440 6.25 33.63 4.99
CA VAL A 440 6.48 32.28 5.52
C VAL A 440 5.30 31.81 6.36
N LEU A 441 4.78 32.66 7.25
CA LEU A 441 3.60 32.33 8.05
C LEU A 441 2.35 32.08 7.20
N THR A 442 2.13 32.87 6.15
CA THR A 442 1.03 32.70 5.21
C THR A 442 1.13 31.35 4.47
N THR A 443 2.34 31.02 4.01
CA THR A 443 2.59 29.74 3.34
C THR A 443 2.44 28.56 4.31
N CYS A 444 2.98 28.65 5.53
CA CYS A 444 2.80 27.60 6.55
C CYS A 444 1.32 27.40 6.91
N ALA A 445 0.54 28.49 6.98
CA ALA A 445 -0.87 28.42 7.33
C ALA A 445 -1.72 27.59 6.34
N ILE A 446 -1.30 27.47 5.10
CA ILE A 446 -1.98 26.65 4.08
C ILE A 446 -1.81 25.16 4.37
N PHE A 447 -0.67 24.77 4.96
CA PHE A 447 -0.41 23.39 5.32
C PHE A 447 -1.14 22.94 6.60
N ILE A 448 -1.61 23.89 7.45
CA ILE A 448 -2.32 23.57 8.69
C ILE A 448 -3.57 22.70 8.44
N PRO A 449 -4.47 23.01 7.49
CA PRO A 449 -5.63 22.16 7.22
C PRO A 449 -5.26 20.75 6.72
N LEU A 450 -4.12 20.58 6.05
CA LEU A 450 -3.63 19.27 5.63
C LEU A 450 -3.24 18.36 6.82
N ILE A 451 -2.73 18.97 7.90
CA ILE A 451 -2.39 18.24 9.15
C ILE A 451 -3.63 17.65 9.82
N PHE A 452 -4.80 18.29 9.64
CA PHE A 452 -6.08 17.84 10.21
C PHE A 452 -6.88 16.91 9.29
N MET A 453 -6.33 16.53 8.14
CA MET A 453 -6.95 15.51 7.30
C MET A 453 -7.01 14.17 8.02
N SER A 454 -8.12 13.48 7.83
CA SER A 454 -8.31 12.11 8.34
C SER A 454 -7.75 11.07 7.36
N GLY A 455 -7.56 9.86 7.86
CA GLY A 455 -7.21 8.73 7.02
C GLY A 455 -5.74 8.62 6.66
N ILE A 456 -5.45 7.67 5.77
CA ILE A 456 -4.10 7.40 5.23
C ILE A 456 -3.54 8.67 4.57
N ALA A 457 -4.39 9.42 3.86
CA ALA A 457 -4.00 10.67 3.25
C ALA A 457 -3.48 11.70 4.28
N GLY A 458 -4.17 11.83 5.42
CA GLY A 458 -3.74 12.72 6.50
C GLY A 458 -2.38 12.35 7.08
N ALA A 459 -2.15 11.06 7.34
CA ALA A 459 -0.86 10.58 7.86
C ALA A 459 0.31 10.86 6.91
N LEU A 460 0.09 10.66 5.61
CA LEU A 460 1.12 10.96 4.59
C LEU A 460 1.43 12.45 4.50
N PHE A 461 0.39 13.27 4.40
CA PHE A 461 0.60 14.70 4.19
C PHE A 461 1.00 15.45 5.45
N TYR A 462 0.84 14.84 6.61
CA TYR A 462 1.47 15.35 7.83
C TYR A 462 2.98 15.50 7.65
N ASP A 463 3.66 14.46 7.16
CA ASP A 463 5.11 14.50 6.94
C ASP A 463 5.50 15.51 5.86
N GLU A 464 4.74 15.64 4.77
CA GLU A 464 4.99 16.62 3.72
C GLU A 464 4.78 18.06 4.24
N ALA A 465 3.67 18.32 4.88
CA ALA A 465 3.34 19.63 5.46
C ALA A 465 4.36 20.08 6.51
N MET A 466 4.76 19.16 7.37
CA MET A 466 5.81 19.40 8.37
C MET A 466 7.17 19.63 7.70
N ALA A 467 7.54 18.83 6.70
CA ALA A 467 8.78 19.01 5.97
C ALA A 467 8.88 20.38 5.30
N VAL A 468 7.83 20.82 4.61
CA VAL A 468 7.76 22.15 4.01
C VAL A 468 7.84 23.24 5.06
N THR A 469 7.07 23.13 6.13
CA THR A 469 7.03 24.12 7.22
C THR A 469 8.40 24.29 7.89
N ILE A 470 9.04 23.18 8.23
CA ILE A 470 10.40 23.15 8.83
C ILE A 470 11.42 23.79 7.86
N THR A 471 11.32 23.45 6.58
CA THR A 471 12.22 23.94 5.55
C THR A 471 12.09 25.44 5.37
N LEU A 472 10.88 25.99 5.34
CA LEU A 472 10.61 27.42 5.25
C LEU A 472 11.13 28.18 6.46
N ILE A 473 10.91 27.68 7.67
CA ILE A 473 11.42 28.25 8.91
C ILE A 473 12.95 28.23 8.92
N SER A 474 13.55 27.12 8.53
CA SER A 474 15.01 26.97 8.43
C SER A 474 15.59 27.96 7.40
N ALA A 475 14.94 28.13 6.27
CA ALA A 475 15.32 29.10 5.23
C ALA A 475 15.25 30.55 5.71
N LEU A 476 14.19 30.91 6.43
CA LEU A 476 14.04 32.25 7.02
C LEU A 476 15.17 32.52 8.02
N ILE A 477 15.44 31.57 8.90
CA ILE A 477 16.54 31.68 9.89
C ILE A 477 17.88 31.89 9.16
N MET A 478 18.16 31.08 8.13
CA MET A 478 19.41 31.19 7.38
C MET A 478 19.52 32.47 6.57
N SER A 479 18.45 32.93 5.93
CA SER A 479 18.47 34.19 5.17
C SER A 479 18.71 35.41 6.05
N VAL A 480 18.21 35.40 7.26
CA VAL A 480 18.33 36.51 8.22
C VAL A 480 19.67 36.50 8.94
N LEU A 481 20.18 35.32 9.29
CA LEU A 481 21.42 35.19 10.09
C LEU A 481 22.68 35.14 9.21
N VAL A 482 22.64 34.35 8.13
CA VAL A 482 23.83 34.02 7.34
C VAL A 482 24.07 35.03 6.23
N ILE A 483 23.04 35.36 5.45
CA ILE A 483 23.20 36.21 4.26
C ILE A 483 23.83 37.56 4.56
N PRO A 484 23.37 38.39 5.50
CA PRO A 484 23.93 39.74 5.72
C PRO A 484 25.39 39.70 6.19
N VAL A 485 25.76 38.64 6.95
CA VAL A 485 27.12 38.49 7.47
C VAL A 485 28.10 38.09 6.36
N PHE A 486 27.73 37.08 5.55
CA PHE A 486 28.56 36.63 4.44
C PHE A 486 28.56 37.62 3.27
N TYR A 487 27.45 38.32 3.00
CA TYR A 487 27.38 39.38 2.03
C TYR A 487 28.36 40.50 2.38
N TYR A 488 28.34 41.01 3.64
CA TYR A 488 29.31 42.00 4.12
C TYR A 488 30.75 41.50 3.96
N ARG A 489 31.04 40.22 4.25
CA ARG A 489 32.39 39.66 4.18
C ARG A 489 32.89 39.52 2.73
N PHE A 490 32.01 39.18 1.79
CA PHE A 490 32.38 38.96 0.39
C PHE A 490 32.56 40.27 -0.40
N TYR A 491 31.84 41.32 -0.01
CA TYR A 491 31.86 42.61 -0.72
C TYR A 491 32.66 43.72 0.01
N ARG A 492 33.18 43.47 1.19
CA ARG A 492 33.91 44.49 2.02
C ARG A 492 35.01 45.23 1.28
N ASN A 493 35.67 44.61 0.32
CA ASN A 493 36.80 45.18 -0.43
C ASN A 493 36.36 45.90 -1.73
N GLN A 494 35.07 46.06 -1.95
CA GLN A 494 34.55 46.72 -3.17
C GLN A 494 33.89 48.07 -2.79
N PRO A 495 34.16 49.13 -3.55
CA PRO A 495 33.56 50.47 -3.27
C PRO A 495 32.10 50.54 -3.72
N CYS A 496 31.70 49.76 -4.74
CA CYS A 496 30.33 49.71 -5.26
C CYS A 496 30.10 48.37 -5.95
N PHE A 497 28.81 48.01 -6.15
CA PHE A 497 28.44 46.82 -6.91
C PHE A 497 28.80 46.98 -8.41
N THR A 498 29.64 46.12 -8.92
CA THR A 498 30.06 46.13 -10.34
C THR A 498 29.48 44.87 -11.01
N PRO A 499 28.47 45.01 -11.89
CA PRO A 499 27.93 43.88 -12.65
C PRO A 499 28.97 43.33 -13.63
N ASN A 500 28.98 42.04 -13.86
CA ASN A 500 29.89 41.39 -14.81
C ASN A 500 29.53 41.80 -16.25
N ARG A 501 30.49 42.36 -16.97
CA ARG A 501 30.31 42.90 -18.35
C ARG A 501 29.80 41.87 -19.35
N PHE A 502 30.07 40.58 -19.15
CA PHE A 502 29.65 39.53 -20.06
C PHE A 502 28.15 39.23 -19.94
N ILE A 503 27.62 39.24 -18.69
CA ILE A 503 26.22 38.91 -18.41
C ILE A 503 25.33 40.15 -18.56
N SER A 504 25.84 41.34 -18.34
CA SER A 504 25.11 42.60 -18.50
C SER A 504 24.65 42.86 -19.96
N ARG A 505 25.20 42.16 -20.95
CA ARG A 505 24.70 42.18 -22.33
C ARG A 505 23.35 41.49 -22.52
N ILE A 506 23.01 40.57 -21.64
CA ILE A 506 21.67 39.95 -21.58
C ILE A 506 20.79 40.89 -20.77
N SER A 507 20.30 41.92 -21.42
CA SER A 507 19.71 43.09 -20.78
C SER A 507 18.31 42.81 -20.24
N VAL A 508 18.18 42.84 -18.90
CA VAL A 508 16.88 42.90 -18.17
C VAL A 508 16.20 44.28 -18.40
N GLY A 509 16.92 45.28 -18.89
CA GLY A 509 16.39 46.64 -19.13
C GLY A 509 15.26 46.74 -20.18
N ASN A 510 15.13 45.76 -21.09
CA ASN A 510 14.03 45.72 -22.05
C ASN A 510 12.72 45.13 -21.41
N MET A 511 12.85 44.35 -20.33
CA MET A 511 11.68 43.73 -19.69
C MET A 511 10.78 44.79 -19.01
N THR A 512 11.33 45.81 -18.37
CA THR A 512 10.55 46.86 -17.71
C THR A 512 9.75 47.68 -18.71
N ARG A 513 10.36 48.03 -19.90
CA ARG A 513 9.63 48.73 -20.97
C ARG A 513 8.51 47.89 -21.56
N GLY A 514 8.74 46.57 -21.77
CA GLY A 514 7.71 45.63 -22.21
C GLY A 514 6.56 45.52 -21.19
N TYR A 515 6.88 45.43 -19.92
CA TYR A 515 5.91 45.37 -18.82
C TYR A 515 5.03 46.63 -18.82
N ASP A 516 5.59 47.83 -18.85
CA ASP A 516 4.85 49.10 -18.84
C ASP A 516 3.96 49.23 -20.07
N ALA A 517 4.38 48.76 -21.24
CA ALA A 517 3.60 48.76 -22.48
C ALA A 517 2.39 47.79 -22.37
N ILE A 518 2.60 46.57 -21.92
CA ILE A 518 1.56 45.54 -21.77
C ILE A 518 0.56 45.97 -20.68
N LEU A 519 1.03 46.42 -19.52
CA LEU A 519 0.15 46.84 -18.44
C LEU A 519 -0.68 48.07 -18.85
N SER A 520 -0.07 49.01 -19.61
CA SER A 520 -0.79 50.15 -20.16
C SER A 520 -1.87 49.74 -21.17
N TRP A 521 -1.63 48.69 -21.94
CA TRP A 521 -2.61 48.11 -22.87
C TRP A 521 -3.79 47.49 -22.10
N PHE A 522 -3.54 46.76 -21.04
CA PHE A 522 -4.60 46.20 -20.16
C PHE A 522 -5.39 47.31 -19.43
N PHE A 523 -4.76 48.39 -19.03
CA PHE A 523 -5.46 49.53 -18.48
C PHE A 523 -6.44 50.17 -19.49
N ARG A 524 -6.12 50.14 -20.78
CA ARG A 524 -7.02 50.64 -21.84
C ARG A 524 -8.14 49.62 -22.17
N ARG A 525 -7.86 48.33 -22.20
CA ARG A 525 -8.80 47.23 -22.52
C ARG A 525 -9.14 46.37 -21.33
N ARG A 526 -9.68 46.95 -20.28
CA ARG A 526 -9.99 46.25 -19.00
C ARG A 526 -10.95 45.09 -19.20
N GLY A 527 -11.89 45.15 -20.18
CA GLY A 527 -12.86 44.09 -20.45
C GLY A 527 -12.23 42.74 -20.79
N VAL A 528 -11.02 42.73 -21.37
CA VAL A 528 -10.33 41.48 -21.73
C VAL A 528 -9.98 40.67 -20.48
N MET A 529 -9.39 41.32 -19.45
CA MET A 529 -9.01 40.61 -18.22
C MET A 529 -10.21 40.17 -17.40
N TRP A 530 -11.25 41.00 -17.33
CA TRP A 530 -12.51 40.60 -16.68
C TRP A 530 -13.26 39.53 -17.46
N GLY A 531 -13.13 39.50 -18.81
CA GLY A 531 -13.62 38.41 -19.65
C GLY A 531 -12.90 37.09 -19.38
N ILE A 532 -11.55 37.10 -19.23
CA ILE A 532 -10.75 35.93 -18.86
C ILE A 532 -11.17 35.44 -17.47
N PHE A 533 -11.32 36.35 -16.50
CA PHE A 533 -11.75 35.98 -15.16
C PHE A 533 -13.18 35.34 -15.16
N GLY A 534 -14.13 35.95 -15.85
CA GLY A 534 -15.49 35.41 -15.97
C GLY A 534 -15.50 34.05 -16.68
N ALA A 535 -14.72 33.88 -17.74
CA ALA A 535 -14.56 32.59 -18.42
C ALA A 535 -13.94 31.54 -17.51
N ALA A 536 -12.92 31.90 -16.71
CA ALA A 536 -12.30 31.00 -15.74
C ALA A 536 -13.32 30.48 -14.71
N VAL A 537 -14.12 31.40 -14.13
CA VAL A 537 -15.18 31.05 -13.16
C VAL A 537 -16.17 30.05 -13.75
N LEU A 538 -16.62 30.25 -15.00
CA LEU A 538 -17.59 29.38 -15.66
C LEU A 538 -16.99 28.01 -16.04
N LEU A 539 -15.75 28.00 -16.52
CA LEU A 539 -15.12 26.79 -17.05
C LEU A 539 -14.52 25.88 -15.97
N ILE A 540 -14.18 26.39 -14.78
CA ILE A 540 -13.72 25.57 -13.65
C ILE A 540 -14.69 24.43 -13.38
N GLY A 541 -15.99 24.73 -13.27
CA GLY A 541 -17.00 23.71 -12.99
C GLY A 541 -17.10 22.64 -14.09
N VAL A 542 -16.96 23.06 -15.36
CA VAL A 542 -16.97 22.13 -16.51
C VAL A 542 -15.74 21.22 -16.49
N LEU A 543 -14.56 21.77 -16.26
CA LEU A 543 -13.31 21.00 -16.20
C LEU A 543 -13.31 20.05 -15.01
N PHE A 544 -13.75 20.49 -13.83
CA PHE A 544 -13.87 19.66 -12.63
C PHE A 544 -14.79 18.44 -12.85
N ILE A 545 -15.87 18.59 -13.63
CA ILE A 545 -16.80 17.49 -13.96
C ILE A 545 -16.20 16.55 -15.01
N LYS A 546 -15.41 17.08 -15.95
CA LYS A 546 -14.80 16.30 -17.04
C LYS A 546 -13.58 15.49 -16.63
N LEU A 547 -12.82 15.96 -15.65
CA LEU A 547 -11.63 15.27 -15.15
C LEU A 547 -12.01 13.98 -14.43
N ASP A 548 -11.30 12.90 -14.75
CA ASP A 548 -11.40 11.65 -14.02
C ASP A 548 -10.86 11.82 -12.59
N LYS A 549 -11.52 11.14 -11.65
CA LYS A 549 -11.21 11.23 -10.23
C LYS A 549 -10.65 9.91 -9.74
N GLN A 550 -9.40 9.92 -9.31
CA GLN A 550 -8.68 8.75 -8.83
C GLN A 550 -8.06 9.07 -7.46
N LYS A 551 -7.74 8.04 -6.68
CA LYS A 551 -7.08 8.21 -5.39
C LYS A 551 -5.62 8.62 -5.58
N LEU A 552 -4.89 7.86 -6.41
CA LEU A 552 -3.50 8.12 -6.76
C LEU A 552 -3.28 8.17 -8.27
N PRO A 553 -2.17 8.76 -8.72
CA PRO A 553 -1.74 8.61 -10.11
C PRO A 553 -1.39 7.14 -10.42
N THR A 554 -1.44 6.79 -11.69
CA THR A 554 -0.94 5.50 -12.17
C THR A 554 0.57 5.43 -12.01
N LEU A 555 1.03 4.43 -11.24
CA LEU A 555 2.44 4.18 -11.01
C LEU A 555 2.98 3.22 -12.08
N SER A 556 4.21 3.42 -12.50
CA SER A 556 4.90 2.53 -13.43
C SER A 556 5.54 1.38 -12.66
N HIS A 557 5.26 0.16 -13.08
CA HIS A 557 5.79 -1.06 -12.47
C HIS A 557 6.59 -1.87 -13.48
N SER A 558 7.66 -2.51 -13.03
CA SER A 558 8.43 -3.49 -13.81
C SER A 558 8.08 -4.92 -13.43
N ASP A 559 7.11 -5.10 -12.52
CA ASP A 559 6.65 -6.37 -12.02
C ASP A 559 5.12 -6.39 -11.85
N THR A 560 4.53 -7.58 -11.89
CA THR A 560 3.08 -7.76 -11.77
C THR A 560 2.74 -9.05 -11.05
N LEU A 561 1.55 -9.09 -10.44
CA LEU A 561 0.89 -10.29 -9.94
C LEU A 561 -0.25 -10.65 -10.88
N LEU A 562 -0.13 -11.75 -11.56
CA LEU A 562 -1.20 -12.35 -12.36
C LEU A 562 -1.98 -13.31 -11.47
N ASN A 563 -3.20 -12.93 -11.11
CA ASN A 563 -4.12 -13.78 -10.37
C ASN A 563 -4.99 -14.56 -11.37
N ILE A 564 -5.09 -15.87 -11.17
CA ILE A 564 -5.86 -16.76 -12.03
C ILE A 564 -6.75 -17.62 -11.15
N GLU A 565 -8.03 -17.64 -11.45
CA GLU A 565 -9.01 -18.62 -10.96
C GLU A 565 -9.47 -19.45 -12.15
N TRP A 566 -9.17 -20.75 -12.12
CA TRP A 566 -9.48 -21.62 -13.26
C TRP A 566 -10.97 -21.92 -13.42
N ASN A 567 -11.75 -21.69 -12.35
CA ASN A 567 -13.18 -22.03 -12.30
C ASN A 567 -13.48 -23.50 -12.66
N GLU A 568 -12.48 -24.34 -12.51
CA GLU A 568 -12.50 -25.78 -12.71
C GLU A 568 -11.91 -26.48 -11.50
N ARG A 569 -12.39 -27.65 -11.15
CA ARG A 569 -11.81 -28.46 -10.08
C ARG A 569 -10.63 -29.28 -10.61
N ILE A 570 -9.49 -28.64 -10.60
CA ILE A 570 -8.23 -29.26 -11.00
C ILE A 570 -7.37 -29.61 -9.79
N PRO A 571 -6.61 -30.71 -9.82
CA PRO A 571 -5.64 -31.00 -8.78
C PRO A 571 -4.49 -29.99 -8.83
N ILE A 572 -3.77 -29.87 -7.71
CA ILE A 572 -2.71 -28.88 -7.54
C ILE A 572 -1.58 -29.01 -8.58
N GLU A 573 -1.27 -30.24 -8.97
CA GLU A 573 -0.26 -30.55 -9.97
C GLU A 573 -0.65 -30.03 -11.36
N GLU A 574 -1.93 -30.15 -11.72
CA GLU A 574 -2.46 -29.62 -12.98
C GLU A 574 -2.49 -28.08 -12.94
N ASN A 575 -2.85 -27.50 -11.79
CA ASN A 575 -2.79 -26.05 -11.59
C ASN A 575 -1.35 -25.54 -11.81
N GLY A 576 -0.34 -26.17 -11.18
CA GLY A 576 1.07 -25.84 -11.40
C GLY A 576 1.50 -25.98 -12.85
N ARG A 577 1.10 -27.08 -13.51
CA ARG A 577 1.40 -27.34 -14.93
C ARG A 577 0.82 -26.26 -15.86
N ARG A 578 -0.40 -25.79 -15.61
CA ARG A 578 -1.02 -24.69 -16.38
C ARG A 578 -0.26 -23.39 -16.19
N CYS A 579 0.18 -23.07 -14.98
CA CYS A 579 1.01 -21.90 -14.72
C CYS A 579 2.35 -21.95 -15.48
N GLU A 580 3.02 -23.10 -15.47
CA GLU A 580 4.26 -23.30 -16.24
C GLU A 580 4.03 -23.20 -17.75
N GLN A 581 2.92 -23.71 -18.27
CA GLN A 581 2.55 -23.57 -19.68
C GLN A 581 2.37 -22.10 -20.09
N ILE A 582 1.77 -21.28 -19.24
CA ILE A 582 1.65 -19.85 -19.49
C ILE A 582 3.04 -19.23 -19.54
N MET A 583 3.88 -19.45 -18.53
CA MET A 583 5.20 -18.83 -18.47
C MET A 583 6.14 -19.28 -19.59
N ALA A 584 6.01 -20.50 -20.07
CA ALA A 584 6.77 -21.04 -21.20
C ALA A 584 6.50 -20.30 -22.54
N GLN A 585 5.41 -19.53 -22.65
CA GLN A 585 5.10 -18.74 -23.85
C GLN A 585 5.92 -17.45 -23.94
N PHE A 586 6.54 -16.99 -22.84
CA PHE A 586 7.20 -15.68 -22.75
C PHE A 586 8.71 -15.75 -22.47
N PRO A 587 9.49 -16.60 -23.19
CA PRO A 587 10.92 -16.69 -22.96
C PRO A 587 11.61 -15.38 -23.36
N GLY A 588 12.45 -14.85 -22.45
CA GLY A 588 13.24 -13.64 -22.68
C GLY A 588 12.50 -12.32 -22.45
N MET A 589 11.19 -12.34 -22.16
CA MET A 589 10.43 -11.16 -21.73
C MET A 589 10.40 -11.06 -20.20
N VAL A 590 10.43 -12.21 -19.56
CA VAL A 590 10.40 -12.35 -18.10
C VAL A 590 11.81 -12.65 -17.60
N GLU A 591 12.28 -11.87 -16.61
CA GLU A 591 13.56 -12.09 -15.95
C GLU A 591 13.47 -13.17 -14.87
N GLN A 592 12.39 -13.13 -14.08
CA GLN A 592 12.11 -14.11 -13.03
C GLN A 592 10.60 -14.21 -12.77
N TYR A 593 10.15 -15.38 -12.36
CA TYR A 593 8.78 -15.56 -11.92
C TYR A 593 8.67 -16.51 -10.72
N THR A 594 7.63 -16.33 -9.94
CA THR A 594 7.25 -17.22 -8.84
C THR A 594 5.76 -17.50 -8.93
N ALA A 595 5.38 -18.74 -9.14
CA ALA A 595 3.99 -19.17 -9.17
C ALA A 595 3.61 -19.82 -7.84
N MET A 596 2.60 -19.27 -7.19
CA MET A 596 1.97 -19.77 -5.97
C MET A 596 0.64 -20.38 -6.36
N THR A 597 0.53 -21.71 -6.31
CA THR A 597 -0.66 -22.44 -6.66
C THR A 597 -1.31 -23.04 -5.44
N GLY A 598 -2.63 -22.98 -5.34
CA GLY A 598 -3.37 -23.51 -4.21
C GLY A 598 -3.19 -22.71 -2.90
N ALA A 599 -3.61 -23.30 -1.80
CA ALA A 599 -3.58 -22.65 -0.48
C ALA A 599 -2.15 -22.43 0.02
N GLN A 600 -1.81 -21.20 0.34
CA GLN A 600 -0.51 -20.84 0.88
C GLN A 600 -0.49 -20.98 2.42
N GLN A 601 0.72 -21.15 2.98
CA GLN A 601 0.92 -21.40 4.41
C GLN A 601 1.43 -20.16 5.17
N PHE A 602 1.48 -19.00 4.52
CA PHE A 602 1.91 -17.77 5.20
C PHE A 602 1.02 -17.47 6.40
N ALA A 603 1.65 -17.22 7.55
CA ALA A 603 0.95 -16.88 8.79
C ALA A 603 0.32 -15.49 8.74
N LEU A 604 1.00 -14.54 8.08
CA LEU A 604 0.47 -13.21 7.81
C LEU A 604 -0.12 -13.19 6.41
N SER A 605 -1.37 -12.78 6.29
CA SER A 605 -2.06 -12.70 4.99
C SER A 605 -1.49 -11.57 4.11
N HIS A 606 -0.25 -11.75 3.63
CA HIS A 606 0.39 -10.80 2.71
C HIS A 606 -0.17 -10.86 1.29
N THR A 607 -0.86 -11.95 0.98
CA THR A 607 -1.52 -12.19 -0.30
C THR A 607 -2.97 -12.61 -0.05
N ARG A 608 -3.81 -12.48 -1.08
CA ARG A 608 -5.17 -13.02 -1.05
C ARG A 608 -5.10 -14.53 -0.76
N GLU A 609 -5.95 -15.02 0.14
CA GLU A 609 -6.11 -16.46 0.33
C GLU A 609 -6.54 -17.12 -0.98
N THR A 610 -5.86 -18.19 -1.34
CA THR A 610 -6.07 -18.91 -2.60
C THR A 610 -6.64 -20.30 -2.34
N GLY A 611 -7.62 -20.70 -3.15
CA GLY A 611 -8.16 -22.06 -3.17
C GLY A 611 -7.30 -22.99 -4.05
N LEU A 612 -7.63 -24.29 -4.06
CA LEU A 612 -6.88 -25.30 -4.82
C LEU A 612 -6.83 -25.02 -6.34
N SER A 613 -7.89 -24.41 -6.88
CA SER A 613 -8.00 -24.04 -8.29
C SER A 613 -7.56 -22.61 -8.59
N GLU A 614 -6.92 -21.93 -7.66
CA GLU A 614 -6.40 -20.58 -7.83
C GLU A 614 -4.88 -20.59 -7.95
N ALA A 615 -4.35 -19.59 -8.64
CA ALA A 615 -2.92 -19.35 -8.74
C ALA A 615 -2.61 -17.86 -8.72
N ILE A 616 -1.47 -17.51 -8.14
CA ILE A 616 -0.90 -16.17 -8.19
C ILE A 616 0.50 -16.31 -8.78
N ILE A 617 0.73 -15.67 -9.92
CA ILE A 617 2.05 -15.68 -10.56
C ILE A 617 2.65 -14.27 -10.40
N TYR A 618 3.74 -14.17 -9.65
CA TYR A 618 4.59 -13.01 -9.63
C TYR A 618 5.52 -13.04 -10.84
N VAL A 619 5.61 -11.95 -11.58
CA VAL A 619 6.44 -11.82 -12.77
C VAL A 619 7.22 -10.52 -12.68
N LYS A 620 8.54 -10.57 -12.89
CA LYS A 620 9.43 -9.42 -13.05
C LYS A 620 9.97 -9.40 -14.47
N ALA A 621 9.92 -8.24 -15.12
CA ALA A 621 10.48 -8.03 -16.46
C ALA A 621 11.53 -6.91 -16.44
N GLY A 622 12.32 -6.81 -17.50
CA GLY A 622 13.40 -5.84 -17.60
C GLY A 622 12.95 -4.39 -17.78
N SER A 623 11.69 -4.18 -18.22
CA SER A 623 11.14 -2.84 -18.41
C SER A 623 9.63 -2.81 -18.20
N THR A 624 9.10 -1.61 -17.92
CA THR A 624 7.65 -1.38 -17.80
C THR A 624 6.89 -1.71 -19.09
N GLY A 625 7.50 -1.48 -20.26
CA GLY A 625 6.90 -1.81 -21.55
C GLY A 625 6.76 -3.31 -21.78
N ASP A 626 7.68 -4.11 -21.26
CA ASP A 626 7.63 -5.58 -21.35
C ASP A 626 6.54 -6.15 -20.44
N ILE A 627 6.32 -5.55 -19.24
CA ILE A 627 5.20 -5.95 -18.35
C ILE A 627 3.85 -5.64 -19.01
N ASP A 628 3.65 -4.46 -19.57
CA ASP A 628 2.41 -4.11 -20.28
C ASP A 628 2.12 -5.04 -21.47
N ARG A 629 3.16 -5.52 -22.12
CA ARG A 629 3.06 -6.47 -23.21
C ARG A 629 2.73 -7.86 -22.69
N PHE A 630 3.44 -8.31 -21.65
CA PHE A 630 3.20 -9.59 -20.99
C PHE A 630 1.74 -9.69 -20.51
N GLU A 631 1.23 -8.69 -19.81
CA GLU A 631 -0.14 -8.71 -19.28
C GLU A 631 -1.19 -8.85 -20.38
N ARG A 632 -1.01 -8.16 -21.50
CA ARG A 632 -1.94 -8.26 -22.65
C ARG A 632 -1.86 -9.64 -23.31
N GLU A 633 -0.66 -10.12 -23.60
CA GLU A 633 -0.46 -11.40 -24.30
C GLU A 633 -0.85 -12.59 -23.41
N ALA A 634 -0.55 -12.54 -22.09
CA ALA A 634 -0.96 -13.55 -21.12
C ALA A 634 -2.48 -13.63 -20.98
N ARG A 635 -3.15 -12.48 -20.89
CA ARG A 635 -4.62 -12.41 -20.91
C ARG A 635 -5.23 -13.07 -22.14
N ASP A 636 -4.71 -12.74 -23.31
CA ASP A 636 -5.19 -13.30 -24.58
C ASP A 636 -4.92 -14.81 -24.67
N TYR A 637 -3.80 -15.28 -24.13
CA TYR A 637 -3.45 -16.68 -24.10
C TYR A 637 -4.37 -17.46 -23.16
N ILE A 638 -4.60 -16.96 -21.93
CA ILE A 638 -5.50 -17.59 -20.94
C ILE A 638 -6.93 -17.66 -21.49
N THR A 639 -7.44 -16.56 -22.02
CA THR A 639 -8.81 -16.51 -22.55
C THR A 639 -9.02 -17.48 -23.72
N ARG A 640 -7.99 -17.72 -24.54
CA ARG A 640 -8.08 -18.66 -25.66
C ARG A 640 -8.04 -20.13 -25.24
N ASN A 641 -7.18 -20.47 -24.26
CA ASN A 641 -6.97 -21.85 -23.86
C ASN A 641 -7.92 -22.31 -22.74
N TRP A 642 -8.30 -21.40 -21.86
CA TRP A 642 -9.19 -21.67 -20.72
C TRP A 642 -10.28 -20.57 -20.65
N PRO A 643 -11.33 -20.67 -21.47
CA PRO A 643 -12.36 -19.62 -21.54
C PRO A 643 -13.14 -19.39 -20.24
N GLU A 644 -13.22 -20.41 -19.38
CA GLU A 644 -13.89 -20.36 -18.08
C GLU A 644 -13.05 -19.66 -17.00
N ALA A 645 -11.73 -19.53 -17.23
CA ALA A 645 -10.81 -18.95 -16.25
C ALA A 645 -11.05 -17.46 -16.07
N VAL A 646 -11.10 -17.03 -14.83
CA VAL A 646 -11.16 -15.61 -14.43
C VAL A 646 -9.73 -15.18 -14.08
N HIS A 647 -9.26 -14.11 -14.68
CA HIS A 647 -7.91 -13.61 -14.45
C HIS A 647 -7.89 -12.10 -14.25
N SER A 648 -6.92 -11.64 -13.46
CA SER A 648 -6.65 -10.22 -13.24
C SER A 648 -5.16 -9.99 -13.03
N SER A 649 -4.65 -8.88 -13.56
CA SER A 649 -3.29 -8.40 -13.28
C SER A 649 -3.33 -7.25 -12.29
N GLN A 650 -2.41 -7.23 -11.36
CA GLN A 650 -2.23 -6.14 -10.40
C GLN A 650 -0.74 -5.96 -10.12
N ALA A 651 -0.34 -4.76 -9.72
CA ALA A 651 1.04 -4.53 -9.29
C ALA A 651 1.46 -5.48 -8.17
N SER A 652 2.76 -5.77 -8.07
CA SER A 652 3.29 -6.81 -7.17
C SER A 652 3.07 -6.57 -5.67
N GLY A 653 2.47 -5.43 -5.31
CA GLY A 653 2.10 -5.12 -3.94
C GLY A 653 3.25 -4.52 -3.14
N ASN A 654 3.91 -3.50 -3.70
CA ASN A 654 4.76 -2.65 -2.89
C ASN A 654 3.92 -1.92 -1.83
N ILE A 655 4.60 -1.32 -0.86
CA ILE A 655 3.93 -0.65 0.27
C ILE A 655 2.95 0.45 -0.18
N PHE A 656 3.24 1.15 -1.28
CA PHE A 656 2.36 2.16 -1.86
C PHE A 656 1.11 1.53 -2.47
N ASP A 657 1.27 0.45 -3.22
CA ASP A 657 0.14 -0.25 -3.81
C ASP A 657 -0.77 -0.82 -2.73
N MET A 658 -0.20 -1.36 -1.66
CA MET A 658 -0.99 -1.91 -0.55
C MET A 658 -1.76 -0.82 0.22
N LEU A 659 -1.20 0.37 0.36
CA LEU A 659 -1.83 1.48 1.09
C LEU A 659 -2.82 2.25 0.23
N PHE A 660 -2.59 2.34 -1.07
CA PHE A 660 -3.26 3.30 -1.94
C PHE A 660 -4.00 2.71 -3.12
N GLN A 661 -3.63 1.52 -3.58
CA GLN A 661 -4.47 0.86 -4.58
C GLN A 661 -5.82 0.55 -3.93
N ASP A 662 -6.85 0.93 -4.64
CA ASP A 662 -8.18 0.48 -4.30
C ASP A 662 -8.20 -1.05 -4.53
N ARG A 663 -7.97 -1.81 -3.45
CA ARG A 663 -8.18 -3.27 -3.47
C ARG A 663 -9.65 -3.59 -3.77
N GLU A 664 -10.52 -2.62 -3.53
CA GLU A 664 -11.93 -2.71 -3.87
C GLU A 664 -12.15 -2.37 -5.34
N ALA A 665 -12.97 -3.17 -6.00
CA ALA A 665 -13.46 -2.86 -7.32
C ALA A 665 -14.13 -1.48 -7.37
N PRO A 666 -14.18 -0.83 -8.54
CA PRO A 666 -14.79 0.49 -8.66
C PRO A 666 -16.18 0.57 -8.07
N VAL A 667 -17.02 -0.40 -8.35
CA VAL A 667 -18.36 -0.54 -7.75
C VAL A 667 -18.61 -2.00 -7.43
N VAL A 668 -18.98 -2.29 -6.19
CA VAL A 668 -19.47 -3.61 -5.75
C VAL A 668 -20.92 -3.48 -5.35
N ALA A 669 -21.80 -4.13 -6.09
CA ALA A 669 -23.20 -4.26 -5.73
C ALA A 669 -23.34 -5.48 -4.79
N ARG A 670 -23.67 -5.23 -3.53
CA ARG A 670 -23.96 -6.27 -2.52
C ARG A 670 -25.43 -6.66 -2.68
N ILE A 671 -25.69 -7.75 -3.38
CA ILE A 671 -27.04 -8.27 -3.61
C ILE A 671 -27.39 -9.22 -2.47
N LYS A 672 -28.43 -8.90 -1.71
CA LYS A 672 -28.90 -9.68 -0.59
C LYS A 672 -30.35 -10.04 -0.76
N ARG A 673 -30.80 -11.15 -0.17
CA ARG A 673 -32.23 -11.45 -0.09
C ARG A 673 -32.92 -10.57 0.96
N THR A 674 -34.14 -10.17 0.66
CA THR A 674 -34.96 -9.32 1.55
C THR A 674 -35.36 -10.02 2.85
N ASP A 675 -35.47 -11.34 2.84
CA ASP A 675 -35.75 -12.19 4.02
C ASP A 675 -34.51 -12.56 4.83
N GLY A 676 -33.31 -12.14 4.39
CA GLY A 676 -32.04 -12.45 5.05
C GLY A 676 -31.57 -13.90 4.88
N SER A 677 -32.28 -14.71 4.09
CA SER A 677 -31.87 -16.07 3.75
C SER A 677 -30.81 -16.09 2.66
N THR A 678 -30.20 -17.26 2.46
CA THR A 678 -29.20 -17.50 1.42
C THR A 678 -29.82 -17.38 0.03
N PRO A 679 -29.16 -16.70 -0.94
CA PRO A 679 -29.60 -16.70 -2.33
C PRO A 679 -29.60 -18.10 -2.93
N GLU A 680 -30.73 -18.54 -3.45
CA GLU A 680 -30.78 -19.81 -4.18
C GLU A 680 -30.02 -19.73 -5.50
N PRO A 681 -29.23 -20.76 -5.87
CA PRO A 681 -28.39 -20.76 -7.07
C PRO A 681 -29.13 -20.41 -8.36
N ASP A 682 -30.34 -20.95 -8.53
CA ASP A 682 -31.13 -20.74 -9.75
C ASP A 682 -31.71 -19.32 -9.85
N GLN A 683 -32.17 -18.76 -8.71
CA GLN A 683 -32.67 -17.38 -8.64
C GLN A 683 -31.55 -16.39 -8.92
N LEU A 684 -30.37 -16.60 -8.28
CA LEU A 684 -29.20 -15.76 -8.51
C LEU A 684 -28.74 -15.79 -9.97
N THR A 685 -28.67 -16.97 -10.57
CA THR A 685 -28.29 -17.15 -11.98
C THR A 685 -29.25 -16.42 -12.91
N THR A 686 -30.54 -16.50 -12.65
CA THR A 686 -31.59 -15.81 -13.43
C THR A 686 -31.45 -14.30 -13.33
N LEU A 687 -31.24 -13.77 -12.12
CA LEU A 687 -31.03 -12.34 -11.91
C LEU A 687 -29.78 -11.84 -12.64
N LEU A 688 -28.66 -12.57 -12.55
CA LEU A 688 -27.42 -12.19 -13.22
C LEU A 688 -27.54 -12.25 -14.73
N TYR A 689 -28.34 -13.18 -15.29
CA TYR A 689 -28.65 -13.21 -16.72
C TYR A 689 -29.41 -11.96 -17.16
N GLN A 690 -30.42 -11.53 -16.42
CA GLN A 690 -31.17 -10.30 -16.69
C GLN A 690 -30.25 -9.06 -16.62
N LEU A 691 -29.32 -9.01 -15.66
CA LEU A 691 -28.36 -7.93 -15.53
C LEU A 691 -27.37 -7.88 -16.70
N ARG A 692 -26.94 -9.03 -17.22
CA ARG A 692 -26.06 -9.12 -18.42
C ARG A 692 -26.77 -8.61 -19.66
N GLU A 693 -28.03 -8.97 -19.84
CA GLU A 693 -28.83 -8.50 -20.99
C GLU A 693 -29.05 -6.98 -20.94
N ALA A 694 -29.24 -6.43 -19.75
CA ALA A 694 -29.46 -4.99 -19.57
C ALA A 694 -28.16 -4.16 -19.61
N LEU A 695 -27.00 -4.77 -19.32
CA LEU A 695 -25.69 -4.10 -19.26
C LEU A 695 -24.65 -4.79 -20.18
N PRO A 696 -24.87 -4.84 -21.49
CA PRO A 696 -23.98 -5.57 -22.42
C PRO A 696 -22.58 -4.97 -22.53
N GLN A 697 -22.38 -3.75 -22.03
CA GLN A 697 -21.06 -3.07 -22.04
C GLN A 697 -20.26 -3.29 -20.74
N VAL A 698 -20.83 -4.00 -19.77
CA VAL A 698 -20.21 -4.27 -18.47
C VAL A 698 -20.01 -5.78 -18.38
N TYR A 699 -18.77 -6.17 -18.10
CA TYR A 699 -18.49 -7.57 -17.87
C TYR A 699 -19.07 -7.98 -16.50
N ILE A 700 -20.01 -8.91 -16.51
CA ILE A 700 -20.62 -9.50 -15.32
C ILE A 700 -20.16 -10.97 -15.29
N PRO A 701 -19.28 -11.37 -14.36
CA PRO A 701 -18.78 -12.74 -14.27
C PRO A 701 -19.90 -13.72 -13.92
N GLN A 702 -19.69 -14.99 -14.25
CA GLN A 702 -20.58 -16.03 -13.73
C GLN A 702 -20.28 -16.27 -12.26
N PRO A 703 -21.30 -16.70 -11.46
CA PRO A 703 -21.04 -17.10 -10.10
C PRO A 703 -20.09 -18.31 -10.09
N GLU A 704 -19.16 -18.27 -9.18
CA GLU A 704 -18.24 -19.40 -8.96
C GLU A 704 -18.98 -20.46 -8.13
N TRP A 705 -19.24 -21.60 -8.78
CA TRP A 705 -19.94 -22.70 -8.14
C TRP A 705 -18.98 -23.77 -7.65
N ASN A 706 -19.24 -24.29 -6.47
CA ASN A 706 -18.62 -25.47 -5.94
C ASN A 706 -19.60 -26.63 -6.11
N GLU A 707 -19.35 -27.52 -7.06
CA GLU A 707 -20.11 -28.76 -7.21
C GLU A 707 -19.58 -29.78 -6.22
N TYR A 708 -20.46 -30.41 -5.47
CA TYR A 708 -20.11 -31.44 -4.52
C TYR A 708 -21.07 -32.65 -4.62
N ILE A 709 -20.54 -33.80 -4.23
CA ILE A 709 -21.30 -35.02 -4.13
C ILE A 709 -21.79 -35.12 -2.68
N GLU A 710 -23.08 -35.04 -2.51
CA GLU A 710 -23.72 -35.22 -1.22
C GLU A 710 -24.12 -36.68 -1.06
N LEU A 711 -23.64 -37.34 -0.01
CA LEU A 711 -23.98 -38.71 0.35
C LEU A 711 -25.02 -38.68 1.48
N ILE A 712 -26.25 -38.96 1.14
CA ILE A 712 -27.36 -38.95 2.08
C ILE A 712 -27.58 -40.36 2.57
N THR A 713 -27.54 -40.55 3.88
CA THR A 713 -27.85 -41.81 4.56
C THR A 713 -29.35 -41.99 4.68
N ASP A 714 -29.84 -43.22 4.55
CA ASP A 714 -31.25 -43.59 4.81
C ASP A 714 -31.35 -44.21 6.21
N PRO A 715 -31.91 -43.49 7.17
CA PRO A 715 -32.01 -43.97 8.58
C PRO A 715 -32.76 -45.29 8.73
N GLU A 716 -33.78 -45.53 7.90
CA GLU A 716 -34.51 -46.80 7.90
C GLU A 716 -33.64 -47.95 7.49
N ARG A 717 -32.85 -47.76 6.43
CA ARG A 717 -31.94 -48.81 5.94
C ARG A 717 -30.80 -49.04 6.92
N LEU A 718 -30.26 -47.98 7.54
CA LEU A 718 -29.25 -48.14 8.58
C LEU A 718 -29.77 -49.02 9.74
N ALA A 719 -30.97 -48.75 10.22
CA ALA A 719 -31.60 -49.56 11.28
C ALA A 719 -31.90 -51.00 10.82
N LEU A 720 -32.36 -51.19 9.58
CA LEU A 720 -32.66 -52.51 9.02
C LEU A 720 -31.44 -53.42 8.91
N TYR A 721 -30.29 -52.85 8.54
CA TYR A 721 -29.06 -53.59 8.38
C TYR A 721 -28.11 -53.56 9.57
N ASP A 722 -28.54 -52.99 10.71
CA ASP A 722 -27.75 -52.86 11.96
C ASP A 722 -26.38 -52.14 11.68
N VAL A 723 -26.41 -51.06 10.88
CA VAL A 723 -25.24 -50.27 10.54
C VAL A 723 -25.32 -48.90 11.26
N SER A 724 -24.27 -48.53 11.98
CA SER A 724 -24.18 -47.23 12.60
C SER A 724 -23.64 -46.20 11.62
N PHE A 725 -24.01 -44.94 11.84
CA PHE A 725 -23.46 -43.81 11.07
C PHE A 725 -21.92 -43.75 11.21
N ASP A 726 -21.38 -43.98 12.41
CA ASP A 726 -19.94 -43.99 12.68
C ASP A 726 -19.17 -45.03 11.86
N GLN A 727 -19.79 -46.19 11.57
CA GLN A 727 -19.18 -47.22 10.72
C GLN A 727 -19.05 -46.72 9.29
N ILE A 728 -20.06 -46.04 8.73
CA ILE A 728 -20.04 -45.47 7.42
C ILE A 728 -18.99 -44.33 7.37
N LEU A 729 -19.01 -43.44 8.33
CA LEU A 729 -18.07 -42.33 8.42
C LEU A 729 -16.62 -42.82 8.48
N SER A 730 -16.36 -43.78 9.37
CA SER A 730 -15.01 -44.37 9.49
C SER A 730 -14.55 -45.06 8.21
N TYR A 731 -15.45 -45.76 7.54
CA TYR A 731 -15.16 -46.41 6.27
C TYR A 731 -14.80 -45.34 5.20
N LEU A 732 -15.61 -44.31 5.04
CA LEU A 732 -15.37 -43.24 4.07
C LEU A 732 -14.07 -42.49 4.38
N GLN A 733 -13.81 -42.13 5.62
CA GLN A 733 -12.58 -41.46 6.05
C GLN A 733 -11.32 -42.29 5.73
N ASN A 734 -11.37 -43.59 6.01
CA ASN A 734 -10.27 -44.50 5.71
C ASN A 734 -10.06 -44.68 4.19
N ALA A 735 -11.16 -44.80 3.45
CA ALA A 735 -11.14 -44.97 2.02
C ALA A 735 -10.62 -43.73 1.25
N MET A 736 -10.82 -42.54 1.84
CA MET A 736 -10.33 -41.25 1.32
C MET A 736 -8.95 -40.84 1.86
N ASN A 737 -8.24 -41.70 2.60
CA ASN A 737 -7.00 -41.37 3.32
C ASN A 737 -7.14 -40.18 4.28
N ALA A 738 -8.33 -39.96 4.82
CA ALA A 738 -8.63 -38.83 5.69
C ALA A 738 -8.57 -39.19 7.20
N SER A 739 -8.40 -40.51 7.53
CA SER A 739 -8.37 -40.97 8.91
C SER A 739 -6.98 -40.83 9.53
N SER A 740 -6.75 -39.78 10.32
CA SER A 740 -5.56 -39.71 11.18
C SER A 740 -5.76 -40.52 12.44
N VAL A 741 -4.98 -41.56 12.60
CA VAL A 741 -5.06 -42.46 13.78
C VAL A 741 -4.50 -41.80 15.02
N LEU A 742 -3.30 -41.19 14.87
CA LEU A 742 -2.60 -40.47 15.92
C LEU A 742 -1.59 -39.50 15.27
N ARG A 743 -1.03 -38.62 16.07
CA ARG A 743 0.07 -37.74 15.66
C ARG A 743 1.32 -38.09 16.46
N ILE A 744 2.42 -38.27 15.76
CA ILE A 744 3.74 -38.51 16.34
C ILE A 744 4.48 -37.19 16.43
N SER A 745 5.03 -36.89 17.61
CA SER A 745 5.87 -35.69 17.79
C SER A 745 7.30 -36.00 17.28
N LYS A 746 7.74 -35.26 16.25
CA LYS A 746 9.11 -35.36 15.70
C LYS A 746 9.77 -33.98 15.82
N GLY A 747 10.43 -33.74 16.94
CA GLY A 747 11.00 -32.42 17.26
C GLY A 747 9.92 -31.38 17.52
N ASP A 748 9.88 -30.33 16.69
CA ASP A 748 8.98 -29.18 16.81
C ASP A 748 7.72 -29.30 15.94
N PHE A 749 7.51 -30.42 15.23
CA PHE A 749 6.30 -30.65 14.45
C PHE A 749 5.63 -32.00 14.74
N SER A 750 4.37 -32.07 14.38
CA SER A 750 3.51 -33.23 14.61
C SER A 750 3.24 -33.96 13.28
N MET A 751 3.75 -35.19 13.16
CA MET A 751 3.59 -36.01 11.97
C MET A 751 2.36 -36.90 12.13
N PRO A 752 1.33 -36.80 11.26
CA PRO A 752 0.17 -37.66 11.33
C PRO A 752 0.48 -39.08 10.87
N VAL A 753 -0.12 -40.06 11.53
CA VAL A 753 -0.16 -41.46 11.11
C VAL A 753 -1.54 -41.70 10.49
N VAL A 754 -1.58 -42.04 9.23
CA VAL A 754 -2.81 -42.18 8.44
C VAL A 754 -2.94 -43.64 7.96
N ILE A 755 -4.14 -44.18 8.09
CA ILE A 755 -4.48 -45.47 7.47
C ILE A 755 -5.28 -45.20 6.20
N GLY A 756 -4.86 -45.73 5.07
CA GLY A 756 -5.57 -45.54 3.82
C GLY A 756 -5.26 -46.57 2.76
N VAL A 757 -6.13 -46.68 1.78
CA VAL A 757 -6.10 -47.74 0.73
C VAL A 757 -5.52 -47.22 -0.61
N GLY A 758 -5.02 -45.98 -0.62
CA GLY A 758 -4.62 -45.29 -1.85
C GLY A 758 -5.79 -44.48 -2.47
N THR A 759 -5.48 -43.63 -3.43
CA THR A 759 -6.50 -42.85 -4.16
C THR A 759 -7.39 -43.75 -5.00
N LYS A 760 -8.67 -43.88 -4.61
CA LYS A 760 -9.72 -44.48 -5.43
C LYS A 760 -10.52 -43.41 -6.14
N GLU A 761 -11.03 -43.69 -7.31
CA GLU A 761 -12.02 -42.84 -7.97
C GLU A 761 -13.30 -42.81 -7.14
N ALA A 762 -14.04 -41.67 -7.14
CA ALA A 762 -15.28 -41.53 -6.36
C ALA A 762 -16.33 -42.61 -6.68
N LYS A 763 -16.33 -43.11 -7.91
CA LYS A 763 -17.18 -44.19 -8.39
C LYS A 763 -16.87 -45.52 -7.71
N ASP A 764 -15.58 -45.80 -7.51
CA ASP A 764 -15.10 -47.05 -6.88
C ASP A 764 -15.31 -47.05 -5.36
N LEU A 765 -15.46 -45.86 -4.76
CA LEU A 765 -15.73 -45.67 -3.34
C LEU A 765 -17.13 -46.18 -2.93
N ILE A 766 -18.12 -46.00 -3.81
CA ILE A 766 -19.52 -46.36 -3.54
C ILE A 766 -19.87 -47.71 -4.18
N GLN A 767 -19.50 -47.84 -5.49
CA GLN A 767 -19.74 -49.07 -6.25
C GLN A 767 -18.67 -50.10 -5.95
N GLY A 768 -19.04 -51.23 -5.32
CA GLY A 768 -18.10 -52.28 -4.95
C GLY A 768 -17.56 -52.23 -3.53
N SER A 769 -18.02 -51.29 -2.73
CA SER A 769 -17.68 -51.19 -1.32
C SER A 769 -18.75 -51.79 -0.45
N TYR A 770 -18.35 -52.43 0.68
CA TYR A 770 -19.22 -53.13 1.61
C TYR A 770 -18.86 -52.75 3.04
N ILE A 771 -19.87 -52.70 3.90
CA ILE A 771 -19.70 -52.63 5.34
C ILE A 771 -19.99 -54.03 5.90
N ASP A 772 -19.07 -54.53 6.70
CA ASP A 772 -19.26 -55.81 7.42
C ASP A 772 -20.14 -55.60 8.65
N THR A 773 -21.28 -56.32 8.70
CA THR A 773 -22.22 -56.32 9.82
C THR A 773 -22.32 -57.69 10.40
N ARG A 774 -22.98 -57.81 11.57
CA ARG A 774 -23.25 -59.13 12.18
C ARG A 774 -24.14 -60.04 11.32
N GLY A 775 -24.94 -59.44 10.42
CA GLY A 775 -25.83 -60.14 9.48
C GLY A 775 -25.24 -60.45 8.10
N GLY A 776 -24.00 -60.03 7.82
CA GLY A 776 -23.37 -60.20 6.54
C GLY A 776 -22.81 -58.89 5.93
N ARG A 777 -22.39 -58.89 4.67
CA ARG A 777 -21.87 -57.74 3.95
C ARG A 777 -22.99 -56.90 3.35
N VAL A 778 -23.05 -55.64 3.69
CA VAL A 778 -24.02 -54.71 3.15
C VAL A 778 -23.32 -53.78 2.15
N PRO A 779 -23.76 -53.73 0.91
CA PRO A 779 -23.21 -52.79 -0.09
C PRO A 779 -23.47 -51.36 0.36
N LEU A 780 -22.43 -50.51 0.22
CA LEU A 780 -22.55 -49.09 0.59
C LEU A 780 -23.60 -48.36 -0.25
N GLU A 781 -23.75 -48.78 -1.49
CA GLU A 781 -24.74 -48.27 -2.46
C GLU A 781 -26.20 -48.40 -1.97
N ILE A 782 -26.47 -49.39 -1.14
CA ILE A 782 -27.82 -49.59 -0.57
C ILE A 782 -28.07 -48.60 0.59
N LEU A 783 -27.02 -48.18 1.31
CA LEU A 783 -27.10 -47.37 2.52
C LEU A 783 -27.00 -45.88 2.19
N LEU A 784 -26.44 -45.50 1.08
CA LEU A 784 -26.18 -44.12 0.67
C LEU A 784 -26.87 -43.79 -0.64
N LYS A 785 -27.43 -42.60 -0.71
CA LYS A 785 -27.93 -42.00 -1.93
C LYS A 785 -26.97 -40.87 -2.34
N GLU A 786 -26.45 -40.97 -3.55
CA GLU A 786 -25.61 -39.90 -4.15
C GLU A 786 -26.50 -38.85 -4.78
N THR A 787 -26.29 -37.60 -4.42
CA THR A 787 -26.90 -36.43 -5.03
C THR A 787 -25.81 -35.43 -5.37
N ARG A 788 -25.84 -34.88 -6.59
CA ARG A 788 -24.94 -33.81 -6.99
C ARG A 788 -25.61 -32.48 -6.72
N ASN A 789 -25.01 -31.69 -5.87
CA ASN A 789 -25.46 -30.36 -5.52
C ASN A 789 -24.38 -29.31 -5.83
N ARG A 790 -24.79 -28.05 -5.88
CA ARG A 790 -23.89 -26.94 -6.07
C ARG A 790 -24.17 -25.85 -5.05
N ASP A 791 -23.13 -25.23 -4.54
CA ASP A 791 -23.20 -24.05 -3.69
C ASP A 791 -22.17 -23.02 -4.14
N LEU A 792 -22.24 -21.80 -3.64
CA LEU A 792 -21.24 -20.77 -3.92
C LEU A 792 -19.87 -21.21 -3.37
N LYS A 793 -18.83 -21.08 -4.20
CA LYS A 793 -17.45 -21.36 -3.81
C LYS A 793 -16.98 -20.43 -2.69
N GLN A 794 -17.46 -19.20 -2.71
CA GLN A 794 -17.16 -18.18 -1.74
C GLN A 794 -18.46 -17.52 -1.28
N ILE A 795 -18.66 -17.45 0.03
CA ILE A 795 -19.80 -16.81 0.64
C ILE A 795 -19.33 -15.54 1.34
N ALA A 796 -19.88 -14.40 0.90
CA ALA A 796 -19.57 -13.11 1.49
C ALA A 796 -20.69 -12.68 2.44
N SER A 797 -20.31 -12.14 3.60
CA SER A 797 -21.27 -11.58 4.55
C SER A 797 -20.71 -10.31 5.21
N GLY A 798 -21.59 -9.42 5.62
CA GLY A 798 -21.23 -8.13 6.20
C GLY A 798 -22.09 -7.79 7.41
N VAL A 799 -22.16 -6.51 7.77
CA VAL A 799 -22.99 -6.03 8.89
C VAL A 799 -24.43 -6.50 8.74
N ASP A 800 -24.98 -6.45 7.53
CA ASP A 800 -26.38 -6.74 7.22
C ASP A 800 -26.68 -8.21 6.89
N GLY A 801 -25.72 -9.12 7.04
CA GLY A 801 -25.89 -10.53 6.73
C GLY A 801 -25.16 -10.97 5.45
N GLU A 802 -25.60 -12.13 4.90
CA GLU A 802 -25.04 -12.70 3.68
C GLU A 802 -25.44 -11.89 2.43
N TYR A 803 -24.52 -11.74 1.48
CA TYR A 803 -24.75 -11.08 0.20
C TYR A 803 -23.90 -11.68 -0.91
N TYR A 804 -24.34 -11.55 -2.14
CA TYR A 804 -23.54 -11.85 -3.32
C TYR A 804 -22.82 -10.58 -3.79
N PRO A 805 -21.47 -10.57 -3.85
CA PRO A 805 -20.70 -9.41 -4.31
C PRO A 805 -20.65 -9.37 -5.86
N LEU A 806 -21.48 -8.57 -6.49
CA LEU A 806 -21.40 -8.31 -7.92
C LEU A 806 -20.42 -7.19 -8.20
N VAL A 807 -19.29 -7.54 -8.76
CA VAL A 807 -18.23 -6.59 -9.15
C VAL A 807 -18.56 -5.96 -10.49
N LEU A 808 -18.59 -4.61 -10.53
CA LEU A 808 -18.82 -3.83 -11.74
C LEU A 808 -17.56 -2.96 -11.99
N ASP A 809 -16.79 -3.32 -13.02
CA ASP A 809 -15.63 -2.53 -13.43
C ASP A 809 -16.06 -1.35 -14.31
N VAL A 810 -16.68 -0.35 -13.69
CA VAL A 810 -17.20 0.84 -14.34
C VAL A 810 -16.76 2.12 -13.62
N LYS A 811 -16.36 3.13 -14.38
CA LYS A 811 -15.82 4.40 -13.84
C LYS A 811 -16.72 5.58 -14.22
N GLY A 812 -16.68 6.63 -13.42
CA GLY A 812 -17.28 7.92 -13.71
C GLY A 812 -18.81 7.89 -13.94
N ARG A 813 -19.30 8.46 -15.02
CA ARG A 813 -20.74 8.51 -15.36
C ARG A 813 -21.34 7.13 -15.61
N ARG A 814 -20.57 6.20 -16.18
CA ARG A 814 -21.05 4.84 -16.45
C ARG A 814 -21.33 4.09 -15.15
N ALA A 815 -20.56 4.32 -14.09
CA ALA A 815 -20.81 3.74 -12.78
C ALA A 815 -22.20 4.10 -12.25
N ARG A 816 -22.57 5.38 -12.33
CA ARG A 816 -23.90 5.82 -11.88
C ARG A 816 -25.03 5.21 -12.70
N GLN A 817 -24.89 5.16 -14.02
CA GLN A 817 -25.88 4.54 -14.89
C GLN A 817 -26.01 3.03 -14.64
N ALA A 818 -24.89 2.34 -14.44
CA ALA A 818 -24.89 0.92 -14.11
C ALA A 818 -25.58 0.67 -12.77
N MET A 819 -25.26 1.43 -11.72
CA MET A 819 -25.92 1.33 -10.42
C MET A 819 -27.43 1.58 -10.48
N GLU A 820 -27.88 2.60 -11.25
CA GLU A 820 -29.30 2.88 -11.45
C GLU A 820 -30.01 1.72 -12.17
N THR A 821 -29.36 1.12 -13.18
CA THR A 821 -29.90 -0.04 -13.92
C THR A 821 -29.96 -1.28 -13.02
N VAL A 822 -28.89 -1.58 -12.29
CA VAL A 822 -28.85 -2.71 -11.35
C VAL A 822 -29.92 -2.54 -10.26
N SER A 823 -30.02 -1.34 -9.65
CA SER A 823 -31.05 -1.07 -8.65
C SER A 823 -32.46 -1.25 -9.17
N LYS A 824 -32.70 -0.87 -10.44
CA LYS A 824 -34.03 -1.00 -11.05
C LYS A 824 -34.40 -2.47 -11.27
N ILE A 825 -33.46 -3.29 -11.71
CA ILE A 825 -33.71 -4.71 -11.99
C ILE A 825 -33.81 -5.49 -10.69
N VAL A 826 -32.87 -5.30 -9.75
CA VAL A 826 -32.86 -6.02 -8.48
C VAL A 826 -34.10 -5.71 -7.63
N ARG A 827 -34.54 -4.44 -7.59
CA ARG A 827 -35.74 -4.05 -6.85
C ARG A 827 -37.07 -4.35 -7.58
N ALA A 828 -37.01 -4.68 -8.87
CA ALA A 828 -38.19 -5.18 -9.59
C ALA A 828 -38.50 -6.64 -9.22
N ASP A 829 -37.50 -7.34 -8.65
CA ASP A 829 -37.65 -8.66 -8.08
C ASP A 829 -37.81 -8.50 -6.56
N ASP A 830 -38.97 -8.74 -5.99
CA ASP A 830 -39.29 -8.56 -4.57
C ASP A 830 -38.44 -9.40 -3.62
N TYR A 831 -37.67 -10.36 -4.16
CA TYR A 831 -36.79 -11.26 -3.39
C TYR A 831 -35.43 -10.65 -3.06
N PHE A 832 -34.98 -9.64 -3.80
CA PHE A 832 -33.64 -9.11 -3.64
C PHE A 832 -33.61 -7.61 -3.33
N ASP A 833 -32.61 -7.21 -2.54
CA ASP A 833 -32.24 -5.81 -2.32
C ASP A 833 -30.76 -5.61 -2.65
N VAL A 834 -30.35 -4.38 -2.96
CA VAL A 834 -28.98 -4.06 -3.32
C VAL A 834 -28.46 -2.84 -2.57
N SER A 835 -27.28 -2.98 -2.01
CA SER A 835 -26.45 -1.89 -1.50
C SER A 835 -25.15 -1.80 -2.29
N TYR A 836 -24.48 -0.65 -2.26
CA TYR A 836 -23.29 -0.41 -3.07
C TYR A 836 -22.12 0.00 -2.19
N THR A 837 -20.95 -0.57 -2.51
CA THR A 837 -19.65 -0.19 -1.96
C THR A 837 -18.64 -0.10 -3.09
N GLY A 838 -17.40 0.22 -2.75
CA GLY A 838 -16.30 0.25 -3.72
C GLY A 838 -15.61 1.60 -3.80
N SER A 839 -14.50 1.61 -4.54
CA SER A 839 -13.61 2.76 -4.63
C SER A 839 -14.25 4.02 -5.23
N TYR A 840 -15.35 3.87 -5.98
CA TYR A 840 -16.13 5.02 -6.47
C TYR A 840 -16.63 5.93 -5.34
N PHE A 841 -17.06 5.34 -4.22
CA PHE A 841 -17.58 6.09 -3.07
C PHE A 841 -16.44 6.67 -2.24
N THR A 842 -15.44 5.87 -1.92
CA THR A 842 -14.27 6.30 -1.13
C THR A 842 -13.50 7.42 -1.84
N ASN A 843 -13.31 7.33 -3.15
CA ASN A 843 -12.67 8.38 -3.95
C ASN A 843 -13.48 9.68 -3.96
N ARG A 844 -14.79 9.59 -4.01
CA ARG A 844 -15.67 10.77 -3.97
C ARG A 844 -15.64 11.45 -2.60
N GLU A 845 -15.65 10.69 -1.52
CA GLU A 845 -15.52 11.22 -0.16
C GLU A 845 -14.18 11.92 0.04
N MET A 846 -13.08 11.30 -0.37
CA MET A 846 -11.75 11.88 -0.31
C MET A 846 -11.64 13.19 -1.08
N ILE A 847 -12.16 13.27 -2.31
CA ILE A 847 -12.14 14.52 -3.09
C ILE A 847 -12.98 15.59 -2.42
N LYS A 848 -14.12 15.23 -1.81
CA LYS A 848 -14.94 16.17 -1.05
C LYS A 848 -14.17 16.71 0.16
N GLU A 849 -13.46 15.87 0.87
CA GLU A 849 -12.61 16.25 2.00
C GLU A 849 -11.49 17.20 1.54
N LEU A 850 -10.78 16.89 0.46
CA LEU A 850 -9.74 17.74 -0.14
C LEU A 850 -10.28 19.10 -0.63
N CYS A 851 -11.47 19.13 -1.22
CA CYS A 851 -12.14 20.38 -1.58
C CYS A 851 -12.45 21.23 -0.32
N SER A 852 -12.86 20.57 0.77
CA SER A 852 -13.08 21.26 2.05
C SER A 852 -11.78 21.83 2.61
N VAL A 853 -10.68 21.08 2.55
CA VAL A 853 -9.34 21.55 2.93
C VAL A 853 -8.93 22.76 2.11
N LEU A 854 -9.12 22.74 0.79
CA LEU A 854 -8.82 23.88 -0.08
C LEU A 854 -9.61 25.12 0.32
N VAL A 855 -10.92 24.98 0.57
CA VAL A 855 -11.78 26.09 1.00
C VAL A 855 -11.33 26.64 2.36
N ILE A 856 -11.02 25.77 3.33
CA ILE A 856 -10.53 26.18 4.65
C ILE A 856 -9.18 26.89 4.52
N SER A 857 -8.27 26.39 3.67
CA SER A 857 -6.98 27.03 3.39
C SER A 857 -7.15 28.44 2.81
N ILE A 858 -8.04 28.62 1.84
CA ILE A 858 -8.36 29.94 1.26
C ILE A 858 -8.96 30.88 2.31
N LEU A 859 -9.84 30.39 3.19
CA LEU A 859 -10.44 31.16 4.29
C LEU A 859 -9.36 31.60 5.30
N LEU A 860 -8.46 30.69 5.66
CA LEU A 860 -7.37 30.96 6.58
C LEU A 860 -6.41 32.02 6.00
N LEU A 861 -6.10 31.90 4.70
CA LEU A 861 -5.36 32.91 3.95
C LEU A 861 -6.06 34.28 4.00
N PHE A 862 -7.36 34.30 3.77
CA PHE A 862 -8.14 35.54 3.84
C PHE A 862 -7.98 36.23 5.21
N PHE A 863 -8.09 35.50 6.31
CA PHE A 863 -7.95 36.07 7.65
C PHE A 863 -6.53 36.58 7.92
N ILE A 864 -5.50 35.84 7.51
CA ILE A 864 -4.10 36.28 7.71
C ILE A 864 -3.81 37.52 6.88
N LEU A 865 -4.25 37.55 5.62
CA LEU A 865 -4.07 38.73 4.76
C LEU A 865 -4.88 39.94 5.27
N ALA A 866 -6.09 39.72 5.79
CA ALA A 866 -6.90 40.80 6.38
C ALA A 866 -6.22 41.42 7.61
N ALA A 867 -5.63 40.58 8.45
CA ALA A 867 -4.84 41.05 9.59
C ALA A 867 -3.55 41.76 9.17
N GLN A 868 -2.86 41.23 8.12
CA GLN A 868 -1.63 41.83 7.63
C GLN A 868 -1.81 43.21 6.98
N PHE A 869 -2.86 43.36 6.19
CA PHE A 869 -3.12 44.62 5.47
C PHE A 869 -4.08 45.57 6.20
N GLU A 870 -4.57 45.18 7.36
CA GLU A 870 -5.62 45.93 8.10
C GLU A 870 -6.80 46.35 7.18
N SER A 871 -7.15 45.49 6.23
CA SER A 871 -8.12 45.75 5.18
C SER A 871 -8.87 44.47 4.79
N LEU A 872 -10.19 44.52 4.68
CA LEU A 872 -10.98 43.41 4.16
C LEU A 872 -11.01 43.35 2.61
N VAL A 873 -10.68 44.46 1.94
CA VAL A 873 -10.75 44.57 0.47
C VAL A 873 -9.50 44.02 -0.21
N GLN A 874 -8.33 44.29 0.33
CA GLN A 874 -7.07 43.84 -0.25
C GLN A 874 -6.92 42.33 -0.35
N PRO A 875 -7.32 41.53 0.66
CA PRO A 875 -7.35 40.06 0.54
C PRO A 875 -8.22 39.59 -0.61
N PHE A 876 -9.40 40.18 -0.84
CA PHE A 876 -10.24 39.80 -1.98
C PHE A 876 -9.55 40.06 -3.32
N ILE A 877 -8.81 41.15 -3.45
CA ILE A 877 -8.03 41.45 -4.66
C ILE A 877 -6.98 40.36 -4.88
N ILE A 878 -6.22 40.01 -3.84
CA ILE A 878 -5.17 39.00 -3.90
C ILE A 878 -5.75 37.61 -4.17
N LEU A 879 -6.75 37.17 -3.43
CA LEU A 879 -7.36 35.85 -3.57
C LEU A 879 -8.14 35.66 -4.89
N SER A 880 -8.55 36.74 -5.55
CA SER A 880 -9.18 36.64 -6.88
C SER A 880 -8.23 36.06 -7.95
N GLU A 881 -6.92 36.12 -7.71
CA GLU A 881 -5.87 35.47 -8.52
C GLU A 881 -6.06 33.95 -8.58
N LEU A 882 -6.34 33.30 -7.44
CA LEU A 882 -6.46 31.86 -7.31
C LEU A 882 -7.50 31.23 -8.26
N ILE A 883 -8.54 31.97 -8.62
CA ILE A 883 -9.57 31.48 -9.53
C ILE A 883 -8.98 31.20 -10.92
N ILE A 884 -8.14 32.11 -11.43
CA ILE A 884 -7.50 31.95 -12.73
C ILE A 884 -6.43 30.84 -12.66
N ASP A 885 -5.73 30.76 -11.53
CA ASP A 885 -4.69 29.76 -11.33
C ASP A 885 -5.26 28.34 -11.25
N ILE A 886 -6.32 28.15 -10.48
CA ILE A 886 -7.05 26.85 -10.41
C ILE A 886 -7.59 26.48 -11.80
N PHE A 887 -8.14 27.44 -12.54
CA PHE A 887 -8.59 27.19 -13.92
C PHE A 887 -7.43 26.69 -14.82
N ALA A 888 -6.27 27.34 -14.73
CA ALA A 888 -5.10 26.94 -15.50
C ALA A 888 -4.60 25.53 -15.12
N VAL A 889 -4.55 25.23 -13.82
CA VAL A 889 -4.17 23.90 -13.33
C VAL A 889 -5.11 22.82 -13.86
N LEU A 890 -6.43 22.99 -13.68
CA LEU A 890 -7.41 22.01 -14.16
C LEU A 890 -7.36 21.87 -15.69
N GLY A 891 -7.12 22.97 -16.41
CA GLY A 891 -6.96 22.97 -17.85
C GLY A 891 -5.74 22.18 -18.32
N VAL A 892 -4.59 22.35 -17.66
CA VAL A 892 -3.36 21.63 -18.00
C VAL A 892 -3.47 20.16 -17.64
N LEU A 893 -4.03 19.81 -16.47
CA LEU A 893 -4.29 18.42 -16.11
C LEU A 893 -5.18 17.73 -17.16
N TRP A 894 -6.25 18.39 -17.59
CA TRP A 894 -7.12 17.85 -18.64
C TRP A 894 -6.40 17.68 -19.99
N LEU A 895 -5.57 18.65 -20.39
CA LEU A 895 -4.80 18.61 -21.65
C LEU A 895 -3.74 17.51 -21.64
N CYS A 896 -3.12 17.25 -20.49
CA CYS A 896 -2.13 16.18 -20.31
C CYS A 896 -2.75 14.81 -20.10
N GLY A 897 -4.10 14.71 -20.00
CA GLY A 897 -4.79 13.44 -19.74
C GLY A 897 -4.63 12.94 -18.31
N GLU A 898 -4.24 13.81 -17.37
CA GLU A 898 -4.07 13.46 -15.97
C GLU A 898 -5.40 13.48 -15.22
N SER A 899 -5.51 12.60 -14.21
CA SER A 899 -6.65 12.54 -13.30
C SER A 899 -6.56 13.60 -12.22
N LEU A 900 -7.72 14.00 -11.71
CA LEU A 900 -7.80 14.73 -10.45
C LEU A 900 -7.61 13.73 -9.31
N ASN A 901 -6.43 13.73 -8.74
CA ASN A 901 -6.02 12.80 -7.68
C ASN A 901 -5.49 13.56 -6.45
N LEU A 902 -5.17 12.79 -5.41
CA LEU A 902 -4.69 13.33 -4.15
C LEU A 902 -3.47 14.26 -4.35
N MET A 903 -2.50 13.84 -5.18
CA MET A 903 -1.28 14.61 -5.45
C MET A 903 -1.55 15.91 -6.20
N SER A 904 -2.40 15.88 -7.24
CA SER A 904 -2.74 17.08 -8.00
C SER A 904 -3.54 18.08 -7.15
N MET A 905 -4.43 17.60 -6.26
CA MET A 905 -5.19 18.45 -5.34
C MET A 905 -4.28 19.15 -4.33
N ILE A 906 -3.31 18.44 -3.78
CA ILE A 906 -2.33 19.02 -2.88
C ILE A 906 -1.44 20.02 -3.63
N GLY A 907 -1.01 19.67 -4.83
CA GLY A 907 -0.31 20.62 -5.70
C GLY A 907 -1.10 21.92 -5.88
N MET A 908 -2.42 21.85 -6.02
CA MET A 908 -3.27 23.05 -6.07
C MET A 908 -3.30 23.82 -4.74
N VAL A 909 -3.40 23.12 -3.60
CA VAL A 909 -3.39 23.76 -2.27
C VAL A 909 -2.05 24.48 -2.03
N VAL A 910 -0.94 23.79 -2.31
CA VAL A 910 0.41 24.34 -2.16
C VAL A 910 0.65 25.53 -3.11
N MET A 911 0.22 25.39 -4.37
CA MET A 911 0.30 26.46 -5.36
C MET A 911 -0.38 27.74 -4.87
N CYS A 912 -1.56 27.62 -4.26
CA CYS A 912 -2.25 28.77 -3.69
C CYS A 912 -1.38 29.56 -2.70
N GLY A 913 -0.55 28.85 -1.89
CA GLY A 913 0.36 29.49 -0.94
C GLY A 913 1.56 30.17 -1.55
N ILE A 914 2.11 29.60 -2.58
CA ILE A 914 3.32 30.10 -3.23
C ILE A 914 3.00 31.31 -4.09
N VAL A 915 1.98 31.21 -4.93
CA VAL A 915 1.63 32.26 -5.90
C VAL A 915 1.21 33.57 -5.21
N ILE A 916 0.43 33.48 -4.14
CA ILE A 916 -0.03 34.66 -3.37
C ILE A 916 1.12 35.50 -2.82
N ASN A 917 2.28 34.88 -2.53
CA ASN A 917 3.43 35.58 -1.98
C ASN A 917 3.91 36.74 -2.88
N ASP A 918 3.94 36.54 -4.19
CA ASP A 918 4.34 37.56 -5.16
C ASP A 918 3.32 38.72 -5.17
N SER A 919 2.05 38.42 -5.05
CA SER A 919 0.97 39.42 -5.00
C SER A 919 0.97 40.19 -3.69
N ILE A 920 1.25 39.57 -2.55
CA ILE A 920 1.43 40.22 -1.23
C ILE A 920 2.52 41.28 -1.33
N LEU A 921 3.71 40.90 -1.79
CA LEU A 921 4.86 41.81 -1.89
C LEU A 921 4.60 43.00 -2.82
N LYS A 922 3.83 42.77 -3.88
CA LYS A 922 3.47 43.80 -4.85
C LYS A 922 2.47 44.77 -4.28
N VAL A 923 1.40 44.29 -3.64
CA VAL A 923 0.38 45.14 -3.00
C VAL A 923 0.98 45.95 -1.85
N ASP A 924 1.84 45.34 -1.01
CA ASP A 924 2.58 46.07 0.04
C ASP A 924 3.44 47.20 -0.56
N THR A 925 4.13 46.94 -1.65
CA THR A 925 4.94 47.97 -2.33
C THR A 925 4.08 49.10 -2.90
N ILE A 926 2.89 48.77 -3.46
CA ILE A 926 1.93 49.79 -3.92
C ILE A 926 1.45 50.64 -2.74
N ASN A 927 1.07 50.04 -1.61
CA ASN A 927 0.61 50.75 -0.41
C ASN A 927 1.70 51.71 0.12
N ARG A 928 2.94 51.23 0.27
CA ARG A 928 4.06 52.08 0.73
C ARG A 928 4.36 53.25 -0.22
N LEU A 929 4.21 53.08 -1.53
CA LEU A 929 4.37 54.17 -2.48
C LEU A 929 3.22 55.16 -2.39
N ARG A 930 1.99 54.73 -2.14
CA ARG A 930 0.83 55.61 -1.88
C ARG A 930 1.02 56.43 -0.61
N GLU A 931 1.49 55.83 0.48
CA GLU A 931 1.84 56.50 1.72
C GLU A 931 2.90 57.60 1.51
N LYS A 932 3.83 57.39 0.53
CA LYS A 932 4.82 58.38 0.11
C LYS A 932 4.26 59.47 -0.84
N GLY A 933 2.92 59.51 -1.07
CA GLY A 933 2.26 60.55 -1.88
C GLY A 933 2.24 60.26 -3.39
N TYR A 934 2.60 59.07 -3.87
CA TYR A 934 2.47 58.73 -5.31
C TYR A 934 0.99 58.55 -5.70
N GLY A 935 0.59 59.18 -6.81
CA GLY A 935 -0.75 58.96 -7.37
C GLY A 935 -0.98 57.48 -7.77
N LEU A 936 -2.21 56.95 -7.62
CA LEU A 936 -2.57 55.56 -7.75
C LEU A 936 -1.94 54.85 -8.97
N LYS A 937 -2.11 55.42 -10.17
CA LYS A 937 -1.59 54.80 -11.40
C LYS A 937 -0.07 54.78 -11.43
N ARG A 938 0.60 55.82 -10.94
CA ARG A 938 2.06 55.92 -10.89
C ARG A 938 2.63 54.98 -9.81
N ALA A 939 1.95 54.83 -8.68
CA ALA A 939 2.35 53.89 -7.63
C ALA A 939 2.31 52.45 -8.13
N ILE A 940 1.27 52.06 -8.91
CA ILE A 940 1.13 50.75 -9.48
C ILE A 940 2.23 50.44 -10.51
N LEU A 941 2.51 51.35 -11.44
CA LEU A 941 3.56 51.19 -12.44
C LEU A 941 4.93 51.08 -11.79
N GLU A 942 5.25 52.00 -10.88
CA GLU A 942 6.52 52.01 -10.16
C GLU A 942 6.74 50.77 -9.29
N ALA A 943 5.70 50.32 -8.53
CA ALA A 943 5.77 49.11 -7.75
C ALA A 943 6.01 47.89 -8.62
N GLY A 944 5.34 47.82 -9.77
CA GLY A 944 5.51 46.73 -10.71
C GLY A 944 6.92 46.70 -11.31
N SER A 945 7.42 47.82 -11.76
CA SER A 945 8.81 47.91 -12.32
C SER A 945 9.87 47.52 -11.28
N ARG A 946 9.69 47.90 -10.01
CA ARG A 946 10.63 47.57 -8.92
C ARG A 946 10.64 46.08 -8.57
N ARG A 947 9.47 45.45 -8.60
CA ARG A 947 9.31 44.04 -8.19
C ARG A 947 9.36 43.00 -9.32
N LEU A 948 9.24 43.46 -10.60
CA LEU A 948 9.18 42.57 -11.76
C LEU A 948 10.35 41.57 -11.83
N LYS A 949 11.55 42.07 -11.62
CA LYS A 949 12.77 41.25 -11.66
C LYS A 949 12.76 40.16 -10.59
N ALA A 950 12.38 40.52 -9.34
CA ALA A 950 12.34 39.59 -8.24
C ALA A 950 11.26 38.52 -8.48
N ILE A 951 10.03 38.90 -8.86
CA ILE A 951 8.90 38.00 -9.12
C ILE A 951 9.26 36.99 -10.24
N ILE A 952 9.79 37.44 -11.36
CA ILE A 952 10.15 36.52 -12.45
C ILE A 952 11.29 35.59 -12.02
N MET A 953 12.23 36.08 -11.23
CA MET A 953 13.36 35.30 -10.74
C MET A 953 12.90 34.21 -9.77
N THR A 954 12.05 34.56 -8.80
CA THR A 954 11.49 33.59 -7.83
C THR A 954 10.65 32.53 -8.53
N SER A 955 9.68 32.93 -9.36
CA SER A 955 8.83 31.99 -10.09
C SER A 955 9.64 31.06 -10.98
N LEU A 956 10.61 31.56 -11.74
CA LEU A 956 11.44 30.75 -12.61
C LEU A 956 12.35 29.79 -11.83
N THR A 957 12.86 30.22 -10.70
CA THR A 957 13.68 29.40 -9.80
C THR A 957 12.88 28.24 -9.24
N THR A 958 11.68 28.50 -8.76
CA THR A 958 10.80 27.45 -8.20
C THR A 958 10.31 26.50 -9.28
N ILE A 959 9.92 27.00 -10.47
CA ILE A 959 9.51 26.16 -11.59
C ILE A 959 10.64 25.22 -11.99
N LEU A 960 11.88 25.72 -12.18
CA LEU A 960 13.00 24.89 -12.57
C LEU A 960 13.51 23.97 -11.46
N ALA A 961 13.33 24.33 -10.19
CA ALA A 961 13.63 23.44 -9.07
C ALA A 961 12.72 22.19 -9.04
N ILE A 962 11.47 22.34 -9.47
CA ILE A 962 10.45 21.26 -9.49
C ILE A 962 10.42 20.54 -10.85
N ALA A 963 10.91 21.16 -11.93
CA ALA A 963 10.87 20.61 -13.28
C ALA A 963 11.46 19.18 -13.44
N PRO A 964 12.51 18.76 -12.71
CA PRO A 964 12.99 17.37 -12.78
C PRO A 964 11.92 16.31 -12.49
N PHE A 965 10.90 16.62 -11.69
CA PHE A 965 9.80 15.70 -11.38
C PHE A 965 8.74 15.56 -12.49
N LEU A 966 8.88 16.32 -13.57
CA LEU A 966 8.06 16.10 -14.78
C LEU A 966 8.56 14.94 -15.64
N VAL A 967 9.73 14.37 -15.32
CA VAL A 967 10.25 13.19 -16.01
C VAL A 967 9.74 11.95 -15.28
N ARG A 968 8.91 11.17 -15.97
CA ARG A 968 8.39 9.88 -15.47
C ARG A 968 9.44 8.78 -15.67
N GLY A 969 9.33 7.70 -14.94
CA GLY A 969 10.17 6.51 -15.11
C GLY A 969 10.54 5.80 -13.83
N ASP A 970 10.14 6.35 -12.68
CA ASP A 970 10.23 5.69 -11.38
C ASP A 970 9.02 6.04 -10.51
N MET A 971 8.74 5.20 -9.53
CA MET A 971 7.58 5.36 -8.64
C MET A 971 7.56 6.72 -7.92
N GLY A 972 8.70 7.20 -7.46
CA GLY A 972 8.79 8.48 -6.76
C GLY A 972 8.48 9.66 -7.68
N SER A 973 8.99 9.65 -8.90
CA SER A 973 8.70 10.68 -9.91
C SER A 973 7.26 10.60 -10.40
N ASP A 974 6.72 9.39 -10.64
CA ASP A 974 5.33 9.20 -11.05
C ASP A 974 4.34 9.70 -9.99
N LEU A 975 4.63 9.46 -8.71
CA LEU A 975 3.84 9.98 -7.61
C LEU A 975 3.84 11.51 -7.58
N GLN A 976 5.02 12.13 -7.83
CA GLN A 976 5.20 13.57 -7.77
C GLN A 976 4.78 14.31 -9.05
N TYR A 977 4.62 13.60 -10.15
CA TYR A 977 4.31 14.19 -11.44
C TYR A 977 3.04 15.06 -11.44
N PRO A 978 1.86 14.59 -10.97
CA PRO A 978 0.65 15.40 -10.97
C PRO A 978 0.73 16.61 -10.02
N LEU A 979 1.43 16.46 -8.90
CA LEU A 979 1.70 17.55 -7.97
C LEU A 979 2.57 18.62 -8.64
N SER A 980 3.67 18.20 -9.26
CA SER A 980 4.60 19.09 -9.96
C SER A 980 3.95 19.78 -11.15
N LEU A 981 3.13 19.05 -11.91
CA LEU A 981 2.37 19.60 -13.03
C LEU A 981 1.37 20.67 -12.58
N ALA A 982 0.65 20.40 -11.48
CA ALA A 982 -0.29 21.37 -10.87
C ALA A 982 0.45 22.61 -10.39
N LEU A 983 1.57 22.44 -9.71
CA LEU A 983 2.40 23.55 -9.21
C LEU A 983 2.97 24.40 -10.34
N ILE A 984 3.61 23.77 -11.32
CA ILE A 984 4.25 24.49 -12.42
C ILE A 984 3.22 25.25 -13.26
N SER A 985 2.10 24.58 -13.60
CA SER A 985 1.04 25.23 -14.38
C SER A 985 0.40 26.40 -13.63
N GLY A 986 0.16 26.21 -12.33
CA GLY A 986 -0.38 27.26 -11.45
C GLY A 986 0.60 28.41 -11.27
N MET A 987 1.90 28.16 -11.07
CA MET A 987 2.91 29.20 -10.94
C MET A 987 3.12 30.00 -12.23
N VAL A 988 3.10 29.33 -13.38
CA VAL A 988 3.17 30.05 -14.69
C VAL A 988 1.97 30.98 -14.85
N ALA A 989 0.77 30.49 -14.59
CA ALA A 989 -0.45 31.29 -14.65
C ALA A 989 -0.42 32.41 -13.58
N GLY A 990 -0.10 32.06 -12.34
CA GLY A 990 -0.07 33.00 -11.21
C GLY A 990 0.96 34.09 -11.36
N THR A 991 2.14 33.81 -11.89
CA THR A 991 3.11 34.87 -12.23
C THR A 991 2.53 35.88 -13.21
N PHE A 992 1.82 35.39 -14.24
CA PHE A 992 1.16 36.27 -15.20
C PHE A 992 0.02 37.08 -14.52
N VAL A 993 -0.79 36.42 -13.70
CA VAL A 993 -1.94 37.02 -13.00
C VAL A 993 -1.46 38.04 -11.97
N SER A 994 -0.46 37.69 -11.16
CA SER A 994 0.16 38.61 -10.19
C SER A 994 0.75 39.84 -10.85
N VAL A 995 1.41 39.67 -12.00
CA VAL A 995 2.06 40.77 -12.69
C VAL A 995 1.05 41.70 -13.36
N PHE A 996 -0.07 41.21 -13.93
CA PHE A 996 -0.98 42.01 -14.76
C PHE A 996 -2.40 42.18 -14.18
N PHE A 997 -2.98 41.10 -13.64
CA PHE A 997 -4.39 41.14 -13.18
C PHE A 997 -4.53 41.80 -11.81
N VAL A 998 -3.73 41.43 -10.82
CA VAL A 998 -3.80 41.99 -9.47
C VAL A 998 -3.64 43.53 -9.43
N PRO A 999 -2.68 44.14 -10.16
CA PRO A 999 -2.59 45.59 -10.28
C PRO A 999 -3.80 46.26 -10.92
N LEU A 1000 -4.38 45.56 -11.92
CA LEU A 1000 -5.60 46.05 -12.58
C LEU A 1000 -6.82 46.00 -11.64
N ALA A 1001 -6.97 44.89 -10.91
CA ALA A 1001 -8.04 44.73 -9.91
C ALA A 1001 -7.89 45.81 -8.80
N TYR A 1002 -6.68 46.00 -8.30
CA TYR A 1002 -6.37 47.05 -7.31
C TYR A 1002 -6.73 48.42 -7.86
N TYR A 1003 -6.36 48.75 -9.09
CA TYR A 1003 -6.70 50.03 -9.72
C TYR A 1003 -8.24 50.21 -9.86
N VAL A 1004 -8.96 49.20 -10.30
CA VAL A 1004 -10.42 49.32 -10.52
C VAL A 1004 -11.16 49.57 -9.20
N ILE A 1005 -10.77 48.92 -8.13
CA ILE A 1005 -11.39 49.02 -6.82
C ILE A 1005 -11.07 50.39 -6.18
N TYR A 1006 -9.80 50.76 -6.15
CA TYR A 1006 -9.37 52.03 -5.46
C TYR A 1006 -9.53 53.29 -6.30
N LYS A 1007 -9.82 53.19 -7.62
CA LYS A 1007 -10.09 54.36 -8.45
C LYS A 1007 -11.33 55.15 -7.98
N ARG A 1008 -12.28 54.53 -7.31
CA ARG A 1008 -13.50 55.22 -6.78
C ARG A 1008 -13.17 55.98 -5.48
N THR A 1009 -12.15 55.61 -4.75
CA THR A 1009 -11.76 56.19 -3.46
C THR A 1009 -10.77 57.34 -3.64
N ASP A 1010 -10.09 57.43 -4.80
CA ASP A 1010 -9.16 58.52 -5.14
C ASP A 1010 -9.86 59.72 -5.87
N ARG A 1011 -11.23 59.65 -5.98
CA ARG A 1011 -12.06 60.77 -6.37
C ARG A 1011 -12.73 61.43 -5.14
#